data_f0dd3e390c35fcc146171ceedcf3e7d1
#
_entry.id   f0dd3e390c35fcc146171ceedcf3e7d1
#
_cell.length_a   1.000
_cell.length_b   1.000
_cell.length_c   1.000
_cell.angle_alpha   90.00
_cell.angle_beta   90.00
_cell.angle_gamma   90.00
#
_symmetry.space_group_name_H-M   'P 1'
#
loop_
_entity.id
_entity.type
_entity.pdbx_description
1 polymer ?
#
loop_
_entity_poly.entity_id
_entity_poly.type
_entity_poly.pdbx_seq_one_letter_code
_entity_poly.pdbx_strand_id
1 'polypeptide(L)'
;MDPIELARQYAKHLHDEAVQHGSDPWFPYRFAEDIAEKLGILVERCVPGASILDGARATFDAALPLIVHEDLGTPFEQAFLVAHEVGHAVLGDGEEEEGSAFQIDPTRTSEVSPVGIERVVDYSRRQRREVQMDLFARELLLPRSRVFDLHVTQGKTCSEIANRLGAPFEVVAQQMLDALLLPPVPVVAAEAPVEIPLNEKQQTAANHRGAAFLLQAGPGTGKTRTLVARVESLLDEGVDPRRILLLTFSNKAAAEMSERIALKRPAEAAALCIGTFHSFGLDILRRFNDRCGLPVDPRLMDRTEAVELLENEFPRLGLTHYRNLYDPSQTAADILTAISRAKDEVVDAAAYLALANAMANAASNPSEVEAAEKATEVAKVYACYEELKTLAQCVDFGDLVMRPVQLLESDEAVRRQLQSDYDHILVDEYQDVNHSSVRLLTTLKPSGNNLWVVGDAKQSIYRFRGASSFNMARFGCQDFPGAVRDSLKINYRSTPEVVHAFSAFAAGMSAADGEEALEADRGPSGTLPEIITANNAPLLTSAIADGIQELSKSGYRYRDQAVLCRGNDRLSEIGRELERAGIPVLFLGSLFERPEVKDLVAVLSLLVDRRAMGMIRTACWPEFAMSLEDVVCVFEHLRGTDAEPGAWRLSIPAELTPAGQAALSYLNAALAVRCPDKIGQSRIKQPEQFSNTSC
;
A
#
# COMPACT_ATOMS: atom_id res chain seq x y z
N MET A 1 11.23 8.16 11.12
CA MET A 1 11.74 6.76 11.13
C MET A 1 10.51 5.89 11.03
N ASP A 2 10.54 4.87 10.18
CA ASP A 2 9.43 3.94 10.03
C ASP A 2 9.09 3.32 11.39
N PRO A 3 7.82 3.24 11.83
CA PRO A 3 7.44 2.61 13.09
C PRO A 3 7.98 1.18 13.25
N ILE A 4 8.04 0.42 12.15
CA ILE A 4 8.65 -0.92 12.13
C ILE A 4 10.14 -0.84 12.41
N GLU A 5 10.85 0.08 11.77
CA GLU A 5 12.28 0.23 11.97
C GLU A 5 12.61 0.78 13.36
N LEU A 6 11.75 1.63 13.93
CA LEU A 6 11.86 2.05 15.33
C LEU A 6 11.72 0.86 16.28
N ALA A 7 10.74 -0.01 16.05
CA ALA A 7 10.54 -1.23 16.84
C ALA A 7 11.77 -2.15 16.76
N ARG A 8 12.32 -2.34 15.55
CA ARG A 8 13.55 -3.12 15.35
C ARG A 8 14.76 -2.53 16.07
N GLN A 9 14.95 -1.21 16.02
CA GLN A 9 16.05 -0.55 16.73
C GLN A 9 15.94 -0.71 18.23
N TYR A 10 14.73 -0.60 18.76
CA TYR A 10 14.48 -0.82 20.19
C TYR A 10 14.71 -2.28 20.58
N ALA A 11 14.24 -3.23 19.79
CA ALA A 11 14.51 -4.65 19.97
C ALA A 11 16.02 -4.97 19.98
N LYS A 12 16.74 -4.40 19.01
CA LYS A 12 18.21 -4.53 18.94
C LYS A 12 18.89 -3.94 20.17
N HIS A 13 18.45 -2.78 20.65
CA HIS A 13 18.99 -2.18 21.86
C HIS A 13 18.83 -3.08 23.07
N LEU A 14 17.65 -3.64 23.29
CA LEU A 14 17.40 -4.61 24.37
C LEU A 14 18.24 -5.89 24.22
N HIS A 15 18.39 -6.39 23.00
CA HIS A 15 19.29 -7.51 22.71
C HIS A 15 20.73 -7.21 23.13
N ASP A 16 21.28 -6.10 22.66
CA ASP A 16 22.67 -5.72 22.90
C ASP A 16 22.92 -5.49 24.41
N GLU A 17 21.96 -4.88 25.10
CA GLU A 17 22.00 -4.70 26.55
C GLU A 17 21.97 -6.03 27.31
N ALA A 18 21.10 -6.97 26.90
CA ALA A 18 21.05 -8.30 27.51
C ALA A 18 22.35 -9.05 27.34
N VAL A 19 22.96 -9.02 26.15
CA VAL A 19 24.28 -9.62 25.86
C VAL A 19 25.39 -8.98 26.70
N GLN A 20 25.40 -7.66 26.86
CA GLN A 20 26.37 -6.95 27.71
C GLN A 20 26.27 -7.38 29.19
N HIS A 21 25.08 -7.74 29.65
CA HIS A 21 24.85 -8.25 31.01
C HIS A 21 25.08 -9.75 31.16
N GLY A 22 25.50 -10.43 30.09
CA GLY A 22 25.93 -11.84 30.14
C GLY A 22 24.87 -12.83 29.73
N SER A 23 23.68 -12.45 29.25
CA SER A 23 22.69 -13.36 28.67
C SER A 23 23.19 -13.94 27.35
N ASP A 24 23.05 -15.23 27.12
CA ASP A 24 23.50 -15.89 25.89
C ASP A 24 22.37 -16.03 24.88
N PRO A 25 22.42 -15.31 23.75
CA PRO A 25 21.37 -15.35 22.74
C PRO A 25 21.33 -16.65 21.92
N TRP A 26 22.21 -17.63 22.19
CA TRP A 26 22.09 -18.97 21.61
C TRP A 26 21.11 -19.87 22.36
N PHE A 27 20.60 -19.43 23.51
CA PHE A 27 19.54 -20.05 24.27
C PHE A 27 18.28 -19.16 24.24
N PRO A 28 17.53 -19.16 23.12
CA PRO A 28 16.55 -18.10 22.82
C PRO A 28 15.46 -17.96 23.89
N TYR A 29 14.97 -19.07 24.46
CA TYR A 29 13.92 -19.01 25.47
C TYR A 29 14.44 -18.33 26.75
N ARG A 30 15.59 -18.78 27.26
CA ARG A 30 16.18 -18.15 28.45
C ARG A 30 16.57 -16.72 28.22
N PHE A 31 17.04 -16.41 27.02
CA PHE A 31 17.38 -15.04 26.62
C PHE A 31 16.16 -14.11 26.63
N ALA A 32 15.00 -14.58 26.15
CA ALA A 32 13.75 -13.80 26.18
C ALA A 32 13.23 -13.63 27.63
N GLU A 33 13.33 -14.70 28.47
CA GLU A 33 13.00 -14.60 29.90
C GLU A 33 13.89 -13.59 30.63
N ASP A 34 15.20 -13.61 30.41
CA ASP A 34 16.14 -12.68 31.05
C ASP A 34 15.81 -11.21 30.69
N ILE A 35 15.36 -10.95 29.46
CA ILE A 35 14.93 -9.62 29.02
C ILE A 35 13.62 -9.22 29.70
N ALA A 36 12.62 -10.11 29.75
CA ALA A 36 11.36 -9.86 30.42
C ALA A 36 11.58 -9.59 31.93
N GLU A 37 12.39 -10.40 32.60
CA GLU A 37 12.73 -10.25 34.03
C GLU A 37 13.37 -8.86 34.31
N LYS A 38 14.30 -8.41 33.47
CA LYS A 38 14.91 -7.07 33.56
C LYS A 38 13.92 -5.93 33.44
N LEU A 39 12.89 -6.13 32.63
CA LEU A 39 11.79 -5.17 32.44
C LEU A 39 10.76 -5.25 33.58
N GLY A 40 10.94 -6.16 34.56
CA GLY A 40 10.02 -6.38 35.67
C GLY A 40 8.78 -7.16 35.29
N ILE A 41 8.83 -7.91 34.19
CA ILE A 41 7.73 -8.71 33.64
C ILE A 41 7.94 -10.18 34.02
N LEU A 42 6.95 -10.77 34.62
CA LEU A 42 6.94 -12.24 34.92
C LEU A 42 6.53 -13.01 33.65
N VAL A 43 7.10 -14.20 33.46
CA VAL A 43 6.75 -15.09 32.34
C VAL A 43 6.24 -16.41 32.90
N GLU A 44 5.02 -16.80 32.52
CA GLU A 44 4.38 -18.06 32.93
C GLU A 44 3.95 -18.87 31.71
N ARG A 45 4.06 -20.20 31.85
CA ARG A 45 3.61 -21.17 30.84
C ARG A 45 2.25 -21.73 31.21
N CYS A 46 1.41 -21.93 30.22
CA CYS A 46 0.11 -22.57 30.40
C CYS A 46 -0.12 -23.69 29.36
N VAL A 47 -1.11 -24.51 29.61
CA VAL A 47 -1.51 -25.53 28.62
C VAL A 47 -2.12 -24.86 27.38
N PRO A 48 -1.88 -25.40 26.18
CA PRO A 48 -2.47 -24.87 24.96
C PRO A 48 -4.00 -24.76 25.05
N GLY A 49 -4.56 -23.64 24.61
CA GLY A 49 -6.00 -23.38 24.66
C GLY A 49 -6.54 -23.06 26.07
N ALA A 50 -5.68 -22.72 27.04
CA ALA A 50 -6.11 -22.25 28.35
C ALA A 50 -7.01 -21.02 28.22
N SER A 51 -8.08 -20.91 29.03
CA SER A 51 -9.07 -19.83 28.97
C SER A 51 -8.45 -18.44 29.19
N ILE A 52 -7.32 -18.35 29.87
CA ILE A 52 -6.60 -17.09 30.09
C ILE A 52 -6.02 -16.51 28.80
N LEU A 53 -5.82 -17.33 27.76
CA LEU A 53 -5.28 -16.91 26.48
C LEU A 53 -6.35 -16.38 25.50
N ASP A 54 -7.62 -16.57 25.80
CA ASP A 54 -8.78 -16.17 24.98
C ASP A 54 -8.62 -16.47 23.46
N GLY A 55 -8.07 -17.65 23.16
CA GLY A 55 -7.80 -18.11 21.78
C GLY A 55 -6.48 -17.64 21.17
N ALA A 56 -5.70 -16.82 21.85
CA ALA A 56 -4.33 -16.45 21.47
C ALA A 56 -3.32 -17.54 21.87
N ARG A 57 -2.08 -17.43 21.42
CA ARG A 57 -0.96 -18.31 21.82
C ARG A 57 -0.14 -17.73 22.97
N ALA A 58 -0.19 -16.42 23.16
CA ALA A 58 0.40 -15.68 24.27
C ALA A 58 -0.42 -14.44 24.53
N THR A 59 -0.25 -13.84 25.72
CA THR A 59 -0.88 -12.58 26.11
C THR A 59 -0.05 -11.86 27.16
N PHE A 60 -0.06 -10.54 27.14
CA PHE A 60 0.55 -9.68 28.14
C PHE A 60 -0.51 -8.96 28.96
N ASP A 61 -0.46 -9.10 30.29
CA ASP A 61 -1.30 -8.35 31.22
C ASP A 61 -0.50 -7.16 31.78
N ALA A 62 -0.86 -5.96 31.37
CA ALA A 62 -0.19 -4.73 31.80
C ALA A 62 -0.48 -4.39 33.27
N ALA A 63 -1.59 -4.85 33.84
CA ALA A 63 -1.96 -4.60 35.24
C ALA A 63 -1.14 -5.42 36.22
N LEU A 64 -0.73 -6.62 35.80
CA LEU A 64 0.02 -7.57 36.64
C LEU A 64 1.49 -7.75 36.20
N PRO A 65 2.05 -6.94 35.28
CA PRO A 65 3.21 -7.17 34.41
C PRO A 65 3.55 -8.65 34.19
N LEU A 66 2.65 -9.35 33.53
CA LEU A 66 2.71 -10.81 33.36
C LEU A 66 2.53 -11.19 31.89
N ILE A 67 3.45 -11.96 31.36
CA ILE A 67 3.30 -12.64 30.06
C ILE A 67 2.91 -14.09 30.33
N VAL A 68 1.79 -14.54 29.74
CA VAL A 68 1.35 -15.92 29.75
C VAL A 68 1.41 -16.47 28.33
N HIS A 69 2.08 -17.63 28.13
CA HIS A 69 2.16 -18.24 26.82
C HIS A 69 1.91 -19.75 26.86
N GLU A 70 1.50 -20.31 25.72
CA GLU A 70 1.29 -21.76 25.62
C GLU A 70 2.62 -22.53 25.72
N ASP A 71 2.63 -23.65 26.45
CA ASP A 71 3.76 -24.57 26.52
C ASP A 71 3.71 -25.58 25.37
N LEU A 72 3.85 -25.07 24.13
CA LEU A 72 3.81 -25.83 22.87
C LEU A 72 4.87 -25.33 21.90
N GLY A 73 5.51 -26.25 21.18
CA GLY A 73 6.52 -25.96 20.18
C GLY A 73 7.96 -26.03 20.68
N THR A 74 8.89 -25.61 19.84
CA THR A 74 10.33 -25.59 20.15
C THR A 74 10.68 -24.46 21.13
N PRO A 75 11.84 -24.54 21.80
CA PRO A 75 12.31 -23.44 22.65
C PRO A 75 12.40 -22.08 21.90
N PHE A 76 12.66 -22.08 20.60
CA PHE A 76 12.68 -20.89 19.80
C PHE A 76 11.26 -20.33 19.57
N GLU A 77 10.29 -21.19 19.27
CA GLU A 77 8.90 -20.77 19.09
C GLU A 77 8.31 -20.19 20.38
N GLN A 78 8.58 -20.79 21.51
CA GLN A 78 8.19 -20.25 22.82
C GLN A 78 8.90 -18.93 23.12
N ALA A 79 10.19 -18.82 22.81
CA ALA A 79 10.92 -17.55 22.90
C ALA A 79 10.31 -16.44 22.04
N PHE A 80 9.84 -16.81 20.85
CA PHE A 80 9.22 -15.87 19.93
C PHE A 80 7.91 -15.33 20.50
N LEU A 81 7.09 -16.18 21.12
CA LEU A 81 5.87 -15.75 21.82
C LEU A 81 6.20 -14.75 22.94
N VAL A 82 7.17 -15.07 23.79
CA VAL A 82 7.61 -14.15 24.87
C VAL A 82 8.15 -12.84 24.31
N ALA A 83 8.98 -12.89 23.26
CA ALA A 83 9.56 -11.72 22.63
C ALA A 83 8.51 -10.84 21.97
N HIS A 84 7.45 -11.42 21.39
CA HIS A 84 6.31 -10.72 20.83
C HIS A 84 5.57 -9.91 21.91
N GLU A 85 5.25 -10.54 23.02
CA GLU A 85 4.57 -9.91 24.17
C GLU A 85 5.45 -8.88 24.88
N VAL A 86 6.77 -9.07 24.89
CA VAL A 86 7.72 -8.04 25.33
C VAL A 86 7.61 -6.80 24.44
N GLY A 87 7.41 -6.99 23.12
CA GLY A 87 7.15 -5.90 22.20
C GLY A 87 5.91 -5.08 22.58
N HIS A 88 4.80 -5.75 22.93
CA HIS A 88 3.59 -5.10 23.43
C HIS A 88 3.85 -4.33 24.73
N ALA A 89 4.55 -4.93 25.67
CA ALA A 89 4.87 -4.30 26.95
C ALA A 89 5.71 -3.04 26.82
N VAL A 90 6.68 -3.05 25.88
CA VAL A 90 7.69 -2.00 25.76
C VAL A 90 7.23 -0.85 24.85
N LEU A 91 6.49 -1.16 23.79
CA LEU A 91 6.01 -0.16 22.83
C LEU A 91 4.65 0.45 23.23
N GLY A 92 4.11 0.00 24.38
CA GLY A 92 2.91 0.55 25.02
C GLY A 92 1.63 0.16 24.27
N ASP A 93 0.91 -0.84 24.76
CA ASP A 93 -0.43 -1.13 24.31
C ASP A 93 -1.46 -0.41 25.19
N GLY A 94 -2.26 0.40 24.55
CA GLY A 94 -3.50 0.77 25.17
C GLY A 94 -4.49 -0.39 25.00
N GLU A 95 -5.33 -0.59 25.98
CA GLU A 95 -6.39 -1.58 26.17
C GLU A 95 -6.85 -2.30 24.89
N GLU A 96 -6.91 -3.64 24.97
CA GLU A 96 -7.32 -4.55 23.91
C GLU A 96 -8.68 -4.17 23.34
N GLU A 97 -8.76 -3.92 22.05
CA GLU A 97 -10.03 -4.02 21.34
C GLU A 97 -10.39 -5.52 21.26
N GLU A 98 -11.51 -5.92 21.86
CA GLU A 98 -12.08 -7.26 21.72
C GLU A 98 -12.20 -7.64 20.24
N GLY A 99 -11.52 -8.69 19.82
CA GLY A 99 -11.57 -9.21 18.46
C GLY A 99 -10.74 -10.47 18.29
N SER A 100 -10.97 -11.24 17.23
CA SER A 100 -10.34 -12.52 16.92
C SER A 100 -8.81 -12.50 17.11
N ALA A 101 -8.27 -13.56 17.72
CA ALA A 101 -6.85 -13.77 17.90
C ALA A 101 -6.07 -13.62 16.57
N PHE A 102 -5.07 -12.75 16.55
CA PHE A 102 -4.18 -12.58 15.40
C PHE A 102 -3.15 -13.71 15.39
N GLN A 103 -2.78 -14.21 14.20
CA GLN A 103 -1.74 -15.23 14.10
C GLN A 103 -0.36 -14.61 14.20
N ILE A 104 0.40 -14.99 15.23
CA ILE A 104 1.82 -14.67 15.39
C ILE A 104 2.60 -15.41 14.30
N ASP A 105 3.35 -14.70 13.47
CA ASP A 105 4.10 -15.26 12.34
C ASP A 105 5.56 -14.79 12.32
N PRO A 106 6.50 -15.65 12.76
CA PRO A 106 7.92 -15.30 12.79
C PRO A 106 8.56 -15.11 11.41
N THR A 107 7.87 -15.49 10.33
CA THR A 107 8.36 -15.34 8.95
C THR A 107 7.88 -14.08 8.26
N ARG A 108 7.10 -13.22 8.93
CA ARG A 108 6.60 -11.99 8.33
C ARG A 108 7.69 -11.16 7.69
N THR A 109 7.39 -10.69 6.50
CA THR A 109 8.23 -9.72 5.80
C THR A 109 7.95 -8.32 6.32
N SER A 110 8.97 -7.46 6.33
CA SER A 110 8.73 -6.02 6.37
C SER A 110 7.81 -5.68 5.22
N GLU A 111 6.79 -4.87 5.46
CA GLU A 111 5.78 -4.52 4.47
C GLU A 111 6.37 -4.34 3.08
N VAL A 112 5.99 -5.20 2.17
CA VAL A 112 6.14 -4.94 0.76
C VAL A 112 5.18 -3.79 0.48
N SER A 113 5.71 -2.60 0.17
CA SER A 113 4.85 -1.50 -0.30
C SER A 113 4.03 -2.01 -1.46
N PRO A 114 2.71 -2.12 -1.34
CA PRO A 114 1.88 -2.70 -2.38
C PRO A 114 2.09 -1.92 -3.68
N VAL A 115 2.13 -2.63 -4.79
CA VAL A 115 2.28 -2.03 -6.12
C VAL A 115 0.88 -1.68 -6.65
N GLY A 116 0.71 -0.49 -7.24
CA GLY A 116 -0.57 -0.11 -7.87
C GLY A 116 -1.63 0.40 -6.90
N ILE A 117 -2.87 -0.07 -7.04
CA ILE A 117 -4.04 0.32 -6.23
C ILE A 117 -3.85 -0.06 -4.76
N GLU A 118 -3.20 -1.17 -4.50
CA GLU A 118 -2.86 -1.65 -3.16
C GLU A 118 -2.01 -0.68 -2.34
N ARG A 119 -1.37 0.32 -2.98
CA ARG A 119 -0.65 1.40 -2.27
C ARG A 119 -1.53 2.26 -1.36
N VAL A 120 -2.84 2.14 -1.47
CA VAL A 120 -3.80 2.97 -0.73
C VAL A 120 -4.52 2.16 0.35
N VAL A 121 -4.51 0.82 0.24
CA VAL A 121 -5.05 -0.10 1.24
C VAL A 121 -3.89 -0.64 2.05
N ASP A 122 -3.88 -0.33 3.30
CA ASP A 122 -2.91 -0.81 4.27
C ASP A 122 -3.61 -1.73 5.28
N TYR A 123 -2.82 -2.48 6.04
CA TYR A 123 -3.34 -3.25 7.16
C TYR A 123 -4.17 -2.38 8.11
N SER A 124 -5.14 -2.98 8.80
CA SER A 124 -5.78 -2.34 9.93
C SER A 124 -4.71 -1.91 10.95
N ARG A 125 -5.03 -0.93 11.77
CA ARG A 125 -4.13 -0.47 12.84
C ARG A 125 -3.66 -1.64 13.71
N ARG A 126 -4.58 -2.54 14.06
CA ARG A 126 -4.28 -3.75 14.84
C ARG A 126 -3.33 -4.68 14.08
N GLN A 127 -3.61 -5.00 12.82
CA GLN A 127 -2.75 -5.85 12.00
C GLN A 127 -1.35 -5.26 11.83
N ARG A 128 -1.26 -3.94 11.61
CA ARG A 128 0.03 -3.25 11.51
C ARG A 128 0.85 -3.39 12.80
N ARG A 129 0.17 -3.31 13.94
CA ARG A 129 0.78 -3.47 15.25
C ARG A 129 1.30 -4.88 15.46
N GLU A 130 0.51 -5.89 15.13
CA GLU A 130 0.92 -7.29 15.22
C GLU A 130 2.12 -7.59 14.29
N VAL A 131 2.12 -7.04 13.06
CA VAL A 131 3.29 -7.11 12.18
C VAL A 131 4.51 -6.45 12.83
N GLN A 132 4.33 -5.32 13.48
CA GLN A 132 5.38 -4.61 14.20
C GLN A 132 5.96 -5.45 15.35
N MET A 133 5.10 -6.15 16.10
CA MET A 133 5.51 -7.04 17.19
C MET A 133 6.23 -8.29 16.68
N ASP A 134 5.77 -8.90 15.59
CA ASP A 134 6.47 -10.03 14.96
C ASP A 134 7.89 -9.63 14.50
N LEU A 135 8.03 -8.44 13.89
CA LEU A 135 9.32 -7.94 13.45
C LEU A 135 10.23 -7.51 14.62
N PHE A 136 9.63 -6.97 15.69
CA PHE A 136 10.32 -6.70 16.94
C PHE A 136 10.86 -8.00 17.56
N ALA A 137 10.03 -9.03 17.70
CA ALA A 137 10.40 -10.32 18.28
C ALA A 137 11.55 -10.98 17.50
N ARG A 138 11.49 -10.97 16.17
CA ARG A 138 12.54 -11.52 15.33
C ARG A 138 13.85 -10.75 15.48
N GLU A 139 13.81 -9.43 15.52
CA GLU A 139 14.99 -8.59 15.73
C GLU A 139 15.56 -8.74 17.15
N LEU A 140 14.69 -8.92 18.17
CA LEU A 140 15.11 -9.16 19.56
C LEU A 140 15.88 -10.48 19.72
N LEU A 141 15.41 -11.54 19.10
CA LEU A 141 16.04 -12.86 19.21
C LEU A 141 17.25 -13.02 18.27
N LEU A 142 17.20 -12.42 17.11
CA LEU A 142 18.21 -12.56 16.05
C LEU A 142 18.41 -11.24 15.30
N PRO A 143 19.13 -10.26 15.84
CA PRO A 143 19.36 -8.96 15.16
C PRO A 143 19.96 -9.09 13.77
N ARG A 144 19.51 -8.26 12.82
CA ARG A 144 20.04 -8.20 11.45
C ARG A 144 21.55 -7.99 11.41
N SER A 145 22.08 -7.13 12.28
CA SER A 145 23.53 -6.89 12.38
C SER A 145 24.31 -8.14 12.77
N ARG A 146 23.75 -8.98 13.64
CA ARG A 146 24.34 -10.25 14.05
C ARG A 146 24.27 -11.30 12.95
N VAL A 147 23.13 -11.41 12.27
CA VAL A 147 22.98 -12.32 11.11
C VAL A 147 23.96 -11.94 10.01
N PHE A 148 24.07 -10.65 9.72
CA PHE A 148 25.04 -10.13 8.74
C PHE A 148 26.47 -10.53 9.10
N ASP A 149 26.90 -10.32 10.34
CA ASP A 149 28.25 -10.71 10.81
C ASP A 149 28.47 -12.22 10.71
N LEU A 150 27.50 -13.02 11.18
CA LEU A 150 27.58 -14.49 11.11
C LEU A 150 27.70 -15.00 9.67
N HIS A 151 26.98 -14.38 8.73
CA HIS A 151 26.99 -14.82 7.33
C HIS A 151 28.17 -14.25 6.55
N VAL A 152 28.32 -12.93 6.55
CA VAL A 152 29.31 -12.24 5.70
C VAL A 152 30.73 -12.35 6.27
N THR A 153 30.88 -12.19 7.59
CA THR A 153 32.22 -12.19 8.23
C THR A 153 32.65 -13.60 8.61
N GLN A 154 31.75 -14.41 9.16
CA GLN A 154 32.08 -15.74 9.68
C GLN A 154 31.74 -16.88 8.69
N GLY A 155 31.13 -16.60 7.53
CA GLY A 155 30.81 -17.57 6.49
C GLY A 155 29.73 -18.61 6.86
N LYS A 156 28.89 -18.33 7.87
CA LYS A 156 27.85 -19.25 8.31
C LYS A 156 26.67 -19.23 7.33
N THR A 157 26.14 -20.42 7.05
CA THR A 157 24.91 -20.58 6.25
C THR A 157 23.65 -20.40 7.12
N CYS A 158 22.50 -20.11 6.48
CA CYS A 158 21.20 -20.06 7.16
C CYS A 158 20.93 -21.36 7.95
N SER A 159 21.25 -22.52 7.36
CA SER A 159 21.03 -23.83 8.02
C SER A 159 21.88 -24.01 9.26
N GLU A 160 23.15 -23.56 9.25
CA GLU A 160 24.00 -23.63 10.44
C GLU A 160 23.53 -22.72 11.57
N ILE A 161 23.07 -21.50 11.21
CA ILE A 161 22.52 -20.55 12.19
C ILE A 161 21.21 -21.09 12.76
N ALA A 162 20.29 -21.58 11.90
CA ALA A 162 19.02 -22.16 12.30
C ALA A 162 19.19 -23.35 13.24
N ASN A 163 20.06 -24.30 12.89
CA ASN A 163 20.35 -25.46 13.72
C ASN A 163 20.93 -25.06 15.09
N ARG A 164 21.83 -24.08 15.12
CA ARG A 164 22.45 -23.65 16.38
C ARG A 164 21.48 -22.89 17.28
N LEU A 165 20.57 -22.12 16.69
CA LEU A 165 19.55 -21.35 17.42
C LEU A 165 18.32 -22.21 17.79
N GLY A 166 18.17 -23.39 17.16
CA GLY A 166 16.95 -24.18 17.25
C GLY A 166 15.73 -23.54 16.58
N ALA A 167 15.98 -22.63 15.62
CA ALA A 167 14.95 -21.89 14.92
C ALA A 167 14.54 -22.59 13.60
N PRO A 168 13.33 -22.38 13.09
CA PRO A 168 12.94 -22.77 11.74
C PRO A 168 13.86 -22.10 10.68
N PHE A 169 14.20 -22.86 9.64
CA PHE A 169 15.07 -22.37 8.56
C PHE A 169 14.51 -21.08 7.90
N GLU A 170 13.19 -21.06 7.69
CA GLU A 170 12.48 -19.96 7.02
C GLU A 170 12.62 -18.64 7.80
N VAL A 171 12.62 -18.69 9.13
CA VAL A 171 12.78 -17.51 9.99
C VAL A 171 14.17 -16.92 9.84
N VAL A 172 15.21 -17.76 9.87
CA VAL A 172 16.59 -17.32 9.70
C VAL A 172 16.86 -16.84 8.28
N ALA A 173 16.29 -17.51 7.27
CA ALA A 173 16.40 -17.11 5.88
C ALA A 173 15.74 -15.74 5.66
N GLN A 174 14.57 -15.50 6.22
CA GLN A 174 13.91 -14.19 6.13
C GLN A 174 14.72 -13.09 6.82
N GLN A 175 15.23 -13.35 8.01
CA GLN A 175 16.06 -12.37 8.73
C GLN A 175 17.38 -12.08 8.00
N MET A 176 17.94 -13.10 7.32
CA MET A 176 19.13 -12.91 6.48
C MET A 176 18.82 -12.05 5.24
N LEU A 177 17.69 -12.27 4.58
CA LEU A 177 17.25 -11.41 3.49
C LEU A 177 17.08 -9.97 3.98
N ASP A 178 16.42 -9.77 5.12
CA ASP A 178 16.27 -8.44 5.73
C ASP A 178 17.64 -7.81 6.05
N ALA A 179 18.59 -8.60 6.54
CA ALA A 179 19.95 -8.12 6.87
C ALA A 179 20.79 -7.71 5.64
N LEU A 180 20.56 -8.38 4.49
CA LEU A 180 21.33 -8.14 3.26
C LEU A 180 20.69 -7.07 2.36
N LEU A 181 19.36 -6.99 2.35
CA LEU A 181 18.61 -6.15 1.40
C LEU A 181 18.16 -4.81 1.99
N LEU A 182 17.88 -4.76 3.30
CA LEU A 182 17.51 -3.51 3.94
C LEU A 182 18.75 -2.68 4.22
N PRO A 183 18.74 -1.36 3.92
CA PRO A 183 19.87 -0.51 4.23
C PRO A 183 20.14 -0.52 5.74
N PRO A 184 21.41 -0.54 6.16
CA PRO A 184 21.73 -0.30 7.57
C PRO A 184 21.21 1.11 7.91
N VAL A 185 20.36 1.18 8.93
CA VAL A 185 19.93 2.49 9.43
C VAL A 185 21.15 3.14 10.02
N PRO A 186 21.63 4.25 9.46
CA PRO A 186 22.72 4.95 10.07
C PRO A 186 22.27 5.32 11.48
N VAL A 187 23.07 4.98 12.49
CA VAL A 187 22.97 5.62 13.80
C VAL A 187 23.43 7.06 13.56
N VAL A 188 22.52 7.86 13.05
CA VAL A 188 22.69 9.30 13.09
C VAL A 188 22.51 9.61 14.56
N ALA A 189 23.60 9.95 15.22
CA ALA A 189 23.52 10.92 16.30
C ALA A 189 22.88 12.14 15.62
N ALA A 190 21.57 12.20 15.69
CA ALA A 190 20.81 13.31 15.13
C ALA A 190 21.27 14.51 15.92
N GLU A 191 22.09 15.37 15.31
CA GLU A 191 21.98 16.79 15.63
C GLU A 191 20.48 17.06 15.57
N ALA A 192 19.88 17.37 16.71
CA ALA A 192 18.46 17.64 16.81
C ALA A 192 18.14 18.62 15.67
N PRO A 193 17.21 18.29 14.75
CA PRO A 193 16.95 19.14 13.62
C PRO A 193 16.62 20.52 14.20
N VAL A 194 17.32 21.55 13.72
CA VAL A 194 17.10 22.93 14.16
C VAL A 194 15.60 23.21 13.99
N GLU A 195 14.88 23.26 15.10
CA GLU A 195 13.44 23.53 15.08
C GLU A 195 13.24 24.96 14.60
N ILE A 196 12.92 25.13 13.35
CA ILE A 196 12.46 26.41 12.84
C ILE A 196 11.09 26.67 13.51
N PRO A 197 10.85 27.74 14.26
CA PRO A 197 9.55 27.97 14.90
C PRO A 197 8.44 28.11 13.85
N LEU A 198 7.21 27.76 14.21
CA LEU A 198 6.04 28.03 13.38
C LEU A 198 5.85 29.55 13.25
N ASN A 199 5.44 30.00 12.07
CA ASN A 199 5.01 31.38 11.93
C ASN A 199 3.63 31.58 12.58
N GLU A 200 3.23 32.84 12.76
CA GLU A 200 1.98 33.20 13.43
C GLU A 200 0.74 32.55 12.78
N LYS A 201 0.68 32.48 11.44
CA LYS A 201 -0.41 31.86 10.71
C LYS A 201 -0.45 30.33 10.90
N GLN A 202 0.69 29.67 10.86
CA GLN A 202 0.80 28.26 11.14
C GLN A 202 0.39 27.93 12.58
N GLN A 203 0.83 28.76 13.55
CA GLN A 203 0.47 28.60 14.95
C GLN A 203 -1.05 28.81 15.17
N THR A 204 -1.63 29.82 14.56
CA THR A 204 -3.08 30.09 14.63
C THR A 204 -3.87 28.93 14.05
N ALA A 205 -3.47 28.40 12.90
CA ALA A 205 -4.11 27.25 12.26
C ALA A 205 -3.99 25.97 13.10
N ALA A 206 -2.81 25.71 13.68
CA ALA A 206 -2.58 24.57 14.56
C ALA A 206 -3.43 24.63 15.83
N ASN A 207 -3.63 25.81 16.41
CA ASN A 207 -4.37 26.03 17.65
C ASN A 207 -5.88 26.24 17.45
N HIS A 208 -6.38 26.22 16.22
CA HIS A 208 -7.82 26.37 15.96
C HIS A 208 -8.62 25.23 16.63
N ARG A 209 -9.75 25.56 17.26
CA ARG A 209 -10.67 24.62 17.93
C ARG A 209 -12.12 24.95 17.58
N GLY A 210 -12.98 23.94 17.71
CA GLY A 210 -14.41 24.09 17.54
C GLY A 210 -14.86 23.94 16.08
N ALA A 211 -15.24 25.02 15.40
CA ALA A 211 -15.79 24.96 14.04
C ALA A 211 -14.89 24.22 13.04
N ALA A 212 -15.48 23.68 11.97
CA ALA A 212 -14.72 23.12 10.87
C ALA A 212 -13.70 24.14 10.32
N PHE A 213 -12.52 23.69 9.99
CA PHE A 213 -11.43 24.55 9.55
C PHE A 213 -10.79 24.04 8.28
N LEU A 214 -10.64 24.91 7.30
CA LEU A 214 -9.92 24.65 6.05
C LEU A 214 -8.68 25.53 5.96
N LEU A 215 -7.50 24.92 5.95
CA LEU A 215 -6.23 25.58 5.69
C LEU A 215 -5.86 25.46 4.21
N GLN A 216 -5.89 26.57 3.49
CA GLN A 216 -5.35 26.64 2.14
C GLN A 216 -3.84 26.85 2.20
N ALA A 217 -3.07 25.92 1.69
CA ALA A 217 -1.63 25.95 1.86
C ALA A 217 -0.92 25.49 0.59
N GLY A 218 -0.34 26.41 -0.14
CA GLY A 218 0.39 26.17 -1.38
C GLY A 218 1.64 25.31 -1.21
N PRO A 219 2.35 24.99 -2.30
CA PRO A 219 3.56 24.18 -2.23
C PRO A 219 4.62 24.85 -1.34
N GLY A 220 5.29 24.07 -0.49
CA GLY A 220 6.38 24.54 0.35
C GLY A 220 6.01 25.47 1.49
N THR A 221 4.72 25.67 1.80
CA THR A 221 4.26 26.56 2.89
C THR A 221 4.21 25.88 4.26
N GLY A 222 4.52 24.58 4.33
CA GLY A 222 4.57 23.84 5.59
C GLY A 222 3.25 23.19 5.99
N LYS A 223 2.40 22.75 5.04
CA LYS A 223 1.15 21.98 5.28
C LYS A 223 1.32 20.91 6.35
N THR A 224 2.13 19.91 6.05
CA THR A 224 2.37 18.75 6.93
C THR A 224 2.91 19.15 8.28
N ARG A 225 3.79 20.17 8.34
CA ARG A 225 4.33 20.69 9.59
C ARG A 225 3.25 21.32 10.46
N THR A 226 2.34 22.12 9.88
CA THR A 226 1.23 22.74 10.60
C THR A 226 0.27 21.67 11.11
N LEU A 227 0.03 20.60 10.34
CA LEU A 227 -0.81 19.48 10.74
C LEU A 227 -0.17 18.71 11.90
N VAL A 228 1.12 18.40 11.86
CA VAL A 228 1.85 17.76 12.97
C VAL A 228 1.80 18.63 14.21
N ALA A 229 2.03 19.94 14.09
CA ALA A 229 1.95 20.87 15.20
C ALA A 229 0.54 20.93 15.82
N ARG A 230 -0.51 20.76 15.00
CA ARG A 230 -1.87 20.63 15.51
C ARG A 230 -2.06 19.37 16.33
N VAL A 231 -1.55 18.23 15.88
CA VAL A 231 -1.58 16.98 16.67
C VAL A 231 -0.84 17.19 17.99
N GLU A 232 0.37 17.75 17.96
CA GLU A 232 1.15 18.05 19.16
C GLU A 232 0.35 18.95 20.13
N SER A 233 -0.29 20.01 19.61
CA SER A 233 -1.11 20.92 20.42
C SER A 233 -2.32 20.22 21.06
N LEU A 234 -2.97 19.27 20.36
CA LEU A 234 -4.07 18.48 20.92
C LEU A 234 -3.59 17.55 22.05
N LEU A 235 -2.45 16.91 21.84
CA LEU A 235 -1.83 16.03 22.84
C LEU A 235 -1.37 16.85 24.09
N ASP A 236 -0.85 18.06 23.90
CA ASP A 236 -0.48 18.97 25.00
C ASP A 236 -1.70 19.40 25.83
N GLU A 237 -2.86 19.49 25.22
CA GLU A 237 -4.13 19.77 25.92
C GLU A 237 -4.70 18.53 26.65
N GLY A 238 -4.06 17.37 26.51
CA GLY A 238 -4.49 16.12 27.15
C GLY A 238 -5.58 15.37 26.38
N VAL A 239 -5.76 15.64 25.07
CA VAL A 239 -6.67 14.85 24.24
C VAL A 239 -6.10 13.44 24.10
N ASP A 240 -6.92 12.44 24.36
CA ASP A 240 -6.54 11.03 24.16
C ASP A 240 -6.13 10.82 22.69
N PRO A 241 -4.91 10.33 22.40
CA PRO A 241 -4.45 10.09 21.04
C PRO A 241 -5.36 9.14 20.24
N ARG A 242 -6.04 8.21 20.89
CA ARG A 242 -7.00 7.28 20.25
C ARG A 242 -8.22 8.01 19.69
N ARG A 243 -8.55 9.17 20.23
CA ARG A 243 -9.70 9.98 19.81
C ARG A 243 -9.35 10.98 18.70
N ILE A 244 -8.12 10.92 18.18
CA ILE A 244 -7.64 11.73 17.06
C ILE A 244 -7.50 10.83 15.82
N LEU A 245 -8.33 11.09 14.81
CA LEU A 245 -8.28 10.43 13.50
C LEU A 245 -7.57 11.33 12.50
N LEU A 246 -6.46 10.86 11.91
CA LEU A 246 -5.72 11.57 10.87
C LEU A 246 -5.80 10.78 9.57
N LEU A 247 -6.42 11.38 8.55
CA LEU A 247 -6.63 10.77 7.25
C LEU A 247 -5.79 11.44 6.17
N THR A 248 -5.15 10.63 5.34
CA THR A 248 -4.33 11.09 4.23
C THR A 248 -4.73 10.42 2.92
N PHE A 249 -4.15 10.89 1.82
CA PHE A 249 -4.39 10.29 0.50
C PHE A 249 -3.59 8.99 0.26
N SER A 250 -2.42 8.81 0.89
CA SER A 250 -1.55 7.66 0.63
C SER A 250 -0.92 7.10 1.90
N ASN A 251 -0.65 5.79 1.91
CA ASN A 251 0.04 5.12 3.02
C ASN A 251 1.42 5.73 3.30
N LYS A 252 2.13 6.16 2.25
CA LYS A 252 3.41 6.84 2.41
C LYS A 252 3.28 8.14 3.21
N ALA A 253 2.24 8.94 2.94
CA ALA A 253 1.99 10.16 3.69
C ALA A 253 1.59 9.85 5.14
N ALA A 254 0.78 8.80 5.37
CA ALA A 254 0.43 8.33 6.70
C ALA A 254 1.67 7.91 7.49
N ALA A 255 2.54 7.11 6.89
CA ALA A 255 3.81 6.68 7.50
C ALA A 255 4.72 7.87 7.83
N GLU A 256 4.90 8.82 6.89
CA GLU A 256 5.72 10.01 7.10
C GLU A 256 5.19 10.87 8.25
N MET A 257 3.87 11.01 8.41
CA MET A 257 3.27 11.74 9.52
C MET A 257 3.48 11.01 10.85
N SER A 258 3.23 9.70 10.88
CA SER A 258 3.49 8.87 12.04
C SER A 258 4.94 8.98 12.49
N GLU A 259 5.91 8.89 11.55
CA GLU A 259 7.33 9.06 11.84
C GLU A 259 7.66 10.43 12.46
N ARG A 260 7.11 11.51 11.91
CA ARG A 260 7.37 12.86 12.39
C ARG A 260 6.83 13.09 13.81
N ILE A 261 5.65 12.54 14.11
CA ILE A 261 5.07 12.61 15.46
C ILE A 261 5.88 11.72 16.42
N ALA A 262 6.26 10.51 16.00
CA ALA A 262 7.02 9.56 16.79
C ALA A 262 8.41 10.05 17.20
N LEU A 263 9.03 10.95 16.41
CA LEU A 263 10.32 11.57 16.79
C LEU A 263 10.26 12.28 18.14
N LYS A 264 9.11 12.85 18.51
CA LYS A 264 8.94 13.57 19.77
C LYS A 264 8.09 12.80 20.79
N ARG A 265 7.13 12.03 20.30
CA ARG A 265 6.06 11.38 21.09
C ARG A 265 5.80 9.97 20.58
N PRO A 266 6.72 9.03 20.82
CA PRO A 266 6.61 7.68 20.24
C PRO A 266 5.40 6.90 20.76
N ALA A 267 5.05 7.01 22.05
CA ALA A 267 3.91 6.30 22.63
C ALA A 267 2.58 6.84 22.09
N GLU A 268 2.42 8.16 22.06
CA GLU A 268 1.20 8.79 21.54
C GLU A 268 1.06 8.57 20.03
N ALA A 269 2.16 8.61 19.27
CA ALA A 269 2.16 8.33 17.84
C ALA A 269 1.65 6.89 17.53
N ALA A 270 2.04 5.94 18.38
CA ALA A 270 1.55 4.57 18.28
C ALA A 270 0.04 4.48 18.59
N ALA A 271 -0.48 5.32 19.46
CA ALA A 271 -1.89 5.33 19.86
C ALA A 271 -2.80 6.14 18.91
N LEU A 272 -2.26 7.04 18.08
CA LEU A 272 -3.02 7.80 17.09
C LEU A 272 -3.62 6.91 16.00
N CYS A 273 -4.82 7.25 15.54
CA CYS A 273 -5.42 6.62 14.37
C CYS A 273 -4.96 7.38 13.10
N ILE A 274 -3.90 6.89 12.44
CA ILE A 274 -3.35 7.50 11.22
C ILE A 274 -3.48 6.51 10.07
N GLY A 275 -4.10 6.92 8.96
CA GLY A 275 -4.26 6.06 7.80
C GLY A 275 -4.82 6.77 6.58
N THR A 276 -5.25 5.99 5.59
CA THR A 276 -5.98 6.50 4.43
C THR A 276 -7.49 6.35 4.63
N PHE A 277 -8.31 7.03 3.83
CA PHE A 277 -9.77 6.82 3.84
C PHE A 277 -10.14 5.35 3.59
N HIS A 278 -9.38 4.65 2.74
CA HIS A 278 -9.64 3.25 2.40
C HIS A 278 -9.25 2.31 3.54
N SER A 279 -8.11 2.52 4.19
CA SER A 279 -7.71 1.73 5.35
C SER A 279 -8.67 1.92 6.52
N PHE A 280 -9.11 3.15 6.76
CA PHE A 280 -10.12 3.46 7.77
C PHE A 280 -11.48 2.81 7.44
N GLY A 281 -11.89 2.86 6.17
CA GLY A 281 -13.11 2.19 5.73
C GLY A 281 -13.05 0.66 5.88
N LEU A 282 -11.91 0.05 5.57
CA LEU A 282 -11.70 -1.38 5.80
C LEU A 282 -11.81 -1.73 7.29
N ASP A 283 -11.26 -0.91 8.18
CA ASP A 283 -11.38 -1.09 9.63
C ASP A 283 -12.86 -1.04 10.09
N ILE A 284 -13.65 -0.11 9.54
CA ILE A 284 -15.09 -0.05 9.80
C ILE A 284 -15.78 -1.34 9.33
N LEU A 285 -15.48 -1.81 8.11
CA LEU A 285 -16.08 -3.03 7.56
C LEU A 285 -15.71 -4.28 8.36
N ARG A 286 -14.50 -4.37 8.89
CA ARG A 286 -14.05 -5.47 9.76
C ARG A 286 -14.74 -5.42 11.12
N ARG A 287 -14.78 -4.25 11.75
CA ARG A 287 -15.38 -4.04 13.06
C ARG A 287 -16.89 -4.29 13.09
N PHE A 288 -17.58 -3.98 12.00
CA PHE A 288 -19.03 -4.14 11.87
C PHE A 288 -19.40 -5.11 10.74
N ASN A 289 -18.60 -6.14 10.55
CA ASN A 289 -18.75 -7.11 9.47
C ASN A 289 -20.10 -7.80 9.47
N ASP A 290 -20.66 -8.11 10.65
CA ASP A 290 -22.00 -8.67 10.85
C ASP A 290 -23.11 -7.76 10.30
N ARG A 291 -22.95 -6.44 10.42
CA ARG A 291 -23.89 -5.43 9.90
C ARG A 291 -23.79 -5.27 8.38
N CYS A 292 -22.64 -5.57 7.82
CA CYS A 292 -22.36 -5.46 6.38
C CYS A 292 -22.59 -6.77 5.62
N GLY A 293 -22.89 -7.89 6.30
CA GLY A 293 -22.98 -9.21 5.69
C GLY A 293 -21.64 -9.69 5.10
N LEU A 294 -20.54 -9.30 5.71
CA LEU A 294 -19.18 -9.65 5.30
C LEU A 294 -18.53 -10.65 6.27
N PRO A 295 -17.56 -11.45 5.84
CA PRO A 295 -16.73 -12.22 6.77
C PRO A 295 -15.94 -11.28 7.69
N VAL A 296 -15.41 -11.81 8.80
CA VAL A 296 -14.62 -11.05 9.79
C VAL A 296 -13.42 -10.34 9.12
N ASP A 297 -12.77 -11.00 8.18
CA ASP A 297 -11.70 -10.42 7.37
C ASP A 297 -12.07 -10.55 5.88
N PRO A 298 -12.76 -9.56 5.30
CA PRO A 298 -13.17 -9.61 3.92
C PRO A 298 -11.94 -9.49 3.00
N ARG A 299 -11.83 -10.44 2.07
CA ARG A 299 -10.76 -10.45 1.08
C ARG A 299 -10.91 -9.27 0.12
N LEU A 300 -9.84 -8.53 -0.08
CA LEU A 300 -9.80 -7.49 -1.11
C LEU A 300 -9.52 -8.12 -2.47
N MET A 301 -10.38 -7.84 -3.44
CA MET A 301 -10.23 -8.24 -4.83
C MET A 301 -9.44 -7.17 -5.60
N ASP A 302 -8.40 -7.59 -6.30
CA ASP A 302 -7.65 -6.70 -7.17
C ASP A 302 -8.34 -6.49 -8.54
N ARG A 303 -7.82 -5.53 -9.31
CA ARG A 303 -8.41 -5.19 -10.62
C ARG A 303 -8.27 -6.32 -11.64
N THR A 304 -7.19 -7.07 -11.62
CA THR A 304 -6.93 -8.16 -12.56
C THR A 304 -7.91 -9.29 -12.32
N GLU A 305 -8.09 -9.66 -11.06
CA GLU A 305 -9.07 -10.64 -10.62
C GLU A 305 -10.52 -10.22 -10.95
N ALA A 306 -10.84 -8.93 -10.77
CA ALA A 306 -12.13 -8.37 -11.14
C ALA A 306 -12.40 -8.44 -12.65
N VAL A 307 -11.38 -8.19 -13.48
CA VAL A 307 -11.48 -8.33 -14.94
C VAL A 307 -11.72 -9.79 -15.31
N GLU A 308 -10.92 -10.73 -14.78
CA GLU A 308 -11.05 -12.16 -15.02
C GLU A 308 -12.44 -12.69 -14.63
N LEU A 309 -12.93 -12.24 -13.47
CA LEU A 309 -14.27 -12.62 -12.97
C LEU A 309 -15.38 -12.19 -13.94
N LEU A 310 -15.33 -10.96 -14.46
CA LEU A 310 -16.32 -10.42 -15.38
C LEU A 310 -16.19 -11.01 -16.80
N GLU A 311 -14.98 -11.23 -17.26
CA GLU A 311 -14.72 -11.76 -18.61
C GLU A 311 -15.43 -13.10 -18.83
N ASN A 312 -15.47 -13.95 -17.80
CA ASN A 312 -16.16 -15.23 -17.83
C ASN A 312 -17.69 -15.10 -17.97
N GLU A 313 -18.28 -13.99 -17.53
CA GLU A 313 -19.72 -13.74 -17.55
C GLU A 313 -20.19 -12.99 -18.81
N PHE A 314 -19.31 -12.33 -19.54
CA PHE A 314 -19.67 -11.52 -20.73
C PHE A 314 -20.55 -12.25 -21.76
N PRO A 315 -20.32 -13.55 -22.07
CA PRO A 315 -21.22 -14.26 -23.02
C PRO A 315 -22.68 -14.31 -22.56
N ARG A 316 -22.93 -14.27 -21.25
CA ARG A 316 -24.30 -14.35 -20.67
C ARG A 316 -24.98 -12.99 -20.57
N LEU A 317 -24.22 -11.90 -20.55
CA LEU A 317 -24.75 -10.55 -20.34
C LEU A 317 -25.43 -9.94 -21.57
N GLY A 318 -25.19 -10.49 -22.76
CA GLY A 318 -25.85 -10.06 -23.99
C GLY A 318 -25.55 -8.59 -24.35
N LEU A 319 -24.31 -8.14 -24.16
CA LEU A 319 -23.89 -6.78 -24.44
C LEU A 319 -23.85 -6.51 -25.95
N THR A 320 -24.29 -5.33 -26.36
CA THR A 320 -24.34 -4.87 -27.74
C THR A 320 -23.26 -3.84 -28.04
N HIS A 321 -23.19 -2.79 -27.21
CA HIS A 321 -22.23 -1.70 -27.35
C HIS A 321 -20.85 -2.05 -26.82
N TYR A 322 -20.79 -2.80 -25.73
CA TYR A 322 -19.54 -3.24 -25.09
C TYR A 322 -19.14 -4.67 -25.52
N ARG A 323 -19.39 -5.00 -26.78
CA ARG A 323 -19.01 -6.27 -27.37
C ARG A 323 -17.70 -6.12 -28.18
N ASN A 324 -16.56 -6.17 -27.50
CA ASN A 324 -15.26 -6.22 -28.17
C ASN A 324 -14.79 -7.67 -28.25
N LEU A 325 -14.78 -8.22 -29.47
CA LEU A 325 -14.33 -9.59 -29.72
C LEU A 325 -12.80 -9.73 -29.82
N TYR A 326 -12.09 -8.59 -29.96
CA TYR A 326 -10.63 -8.58 -30.10
C TYR A 326 -9.94 -8.41 -28.74
N ASP A 327 -10.53 -7.66 -27.83
CA ASP A 327 -10.01 -7.42 -26.50
C ASP A 327 -11.15 -7.29 -25.47
N PRO A 328 -11.69 -8.42 -25.00
CA PRO A 328 -12.73 -8.44 -23.97
C PRO A 328 -12.22 -7.89 -22.64
N SER A 329 -10.95 -8.14 -22.30
CA SER A 329 -10.34 -7.69 -21.02
C SER A 329 -10.30 -6.17 -20.92
N GLN A 330 -9.99 -5.46 -22.03
CA GLN A 330 -10.01 -4.00 -22.06
C GLN A 330 -11.43 -3.47 -21.82
N THR A 331 -12.44 -4.12 -22.42
CA THR A 331 -13.83 -3.73 -22.21
C THR A 331 -14.27 -3.92 -20.76
N ALA A 332 -13.90 -5.04 -20.15
CA ALA A 332 -14.15 -5.28 -18.73
C ALA A 332 -13.46 -4.21 -17.85
N ALA A 333 -12.22 -3.88 -18.17
CA ALA A 333 -11.47 -2.84 -17.46
C ALA A 333 -12.12 -1.46 -17.58
N ASP A 334 -12.66 -1.11 -18.75
CA ASP A 334 -13.35 0.17 -18.98
C ASP A 334 -14.65 0.24 -18.18
N ILE A 335 -15.44 -0.84 -18.17
CA ILE A 335 -16.68 -0.93 -17.39
C ILE A 335 -16.38 -0.89 -15.88
N LEU A 336 -15.38 -1.62 -15.41
CA LEU A 336 -14.94 -1.55 -14.00
C LEU A 336 -14.48 -0.14 -13.61
N THR A 337 -13.92 0.63 -14.54
CA THR A 337 -13.60 2.04 -14.31
C THR A 337 -14.87 2.87 -14.11
N ALA A 338 -15.92 2.63 -14.89
CA ALA A 338 -17.20 3.31 -14.71
C ALA A 338 -17.88 2.91 -13.38
N ILE A 339 -17.82 1.65 -12.99
CA ILE A 339 -18.32 1.13 -11.71
C ILE A 339 -17.55 1.79 -10.54
N SER A 340 -16.23 1.85 -10.61
CA SER A 340 -15.41 2.53 -9.60
C SER A 340 -15.81 3.99 -9.43
N ARG A 341 -16.07 4.69 -10.54
CA ARG A 341 -16.58 6.07 -10.51
C ARG A 341 -17.95 6.19 -9.86
N ALA A 342 -18.85 5.25 -10.13
CA ALA A 342 -20.16 5.23 -9.48
C ALA A 342 -20.01 5.05 -7.95
N LYS A 343 -19.10 4.17 -7.51
CA LYS A 343 -18.79 3.98 -6.08
C LYS A 343 -18.18 5.21 -5.44
N ASP A 344 -17.32 5.94 -6.15
CA ASP A 344 -16.79 7.23 -5.70
C ASP A 344 -17.90 8.27 -5.43
N GLU A 345 -19.03 8.16 -6.13
CA GLU A 345 -20.23 9.00 -5.94
C GLU A 345 -21.27 8.36 -4.99
N VAL A 346 -20.94 7.24 -4.35
CA VAL A 346 -21.84 6.45 -3.48
C VAL A 346 -23.10 5.99 -4.22
N VAL A 347 -22.95 5.63 -5.49
CA VAL A 347 -24.01 5.10 -6.35
C VAL A 347 -23.84 3.59 -6.48
N ASP A 348 -24.72 2.82 -5.85
CA ASP A 348 -24.76 1.36 -5.98
C ASP A 348 -25.39 0.91 -7.31
N ALA A 349 -25.40 -0.40 -7.58
CA ALA A 349 -25.90 -0.96 -8.84
C ALA A 349 -27.38 -0.63 -9.09
N ALA A 350 -28.21 -0.60 -8.04
CA ALA A 350 -29.63 -0.28 -8.16
C ALA A 350 -29.84 1.20 -8.48
N ALA A 351 -29.14 2.09 -7.80
CA ALA A 351 -29.18 3.52 -8.07
C ALA A 351 -28.62 3.84 -9.46
N TYR A 352 -27.55 3.15 -9.89
CA TYR A 352 -26.99 3.32 -11.23
C TYR A 352 -27.99 2.91 -12.31
N LEU A 353 -28.69 1.79 -12.12
CA LEU A 353 -29.76 1.36 -13.05
C LEU A 353 -30.91 2.39 -13.12
N ALA A 354 -31.31 2.96 -11.97
CA ALA A 354 -32.33 4.00 -11.94
C ALA A 354 -31.91 5.24 -12.73
N LEU A 355 -30.64 5.67 -12.61
CA LEU A 355 -30.07 6.77 -13.38
C LEU A 355 -30.01 6.45 -14.87
N ALA A 356 -29.60 5.25 -15.27
CA ALA A 356 -29.57 4.82 -16.66
C ALA A 356 -30.98 4.82 -17.29
N ASN A 357 -31.99 4.34 -16.55
CA ASN A 357 -33.38 4.39 -16.97
C ASN A 357 -33.89 5.84 -17.10
N ALA A 358 -33.53 6.73 -16.20
CA ALA A 358 -33.87 8.15 -16.31
C ALA A 358 -33.22 8.79 -17.55
N MET A 359 -31.97 8.45 -17.85
CA MET A 359 -31.29 8.88 -19.09
C MET A 359 -32.05 8.39 -20.33
N ALA A 360 -32.48 7.13 -20.36
CA ALA A 360 -33.22 6.54 -21.48
C ALA A 360 -34.56 7.26 -21.71
N ASN A 361 -35.28 7.59 -20.62
CA ASN A 361 -36.53 8.32 -20.70
C ASN A 361 -36.40 9.79 -21.15
N ALA A 362 -35.26 10.41 -20.90
CA ALA A 362 -34.97 11.80 -21.25
C ALA A 362 -34.32 11.94 -22.65
N ALA A 363 -33.85 10.85 -23.25
CA ALA A 363 -33.12 10.86 -24.52
C ALA A 363 -34.02 11.37 -25.66
N SER A 364 -33.56 12.38 -26.37
CA SER A 364 -34.30 13.09 -27.41
C SER A 364 -33.64 13.02 -28.80
N ASN A 365 -32.41 12.54 -28.86
CA ASN A 365 -31.66 12.39 -30.11
C ASN A 365 -30.87 11.07 -30.13
N PRO A 366 -30.41 10.59 -31.31
CA PRO A 366 -29.75 9.29 -31.45
C PRO A 366 -28.48 9.12 -30.55
N SER A 367 -27.75 10.18 -30.32
CA SER A 367 -26.53 10.16 -29.48
C SER A 367 -26.89 10.00 -27.99
N GLU A 368 -27.96 10.60 -27.52
CA GLU A 368 -28.48 10.42 -26.15
C GLU A 368 -29.08 9.03 -25.94
N VAL A 369 -29.76 8.50 -26.96
CA VAL A 369 -30.28 7.12 -26.94
C VAL A 369 -29.10 6.13 -26.82
N GLU A 370 -28.08 6.25 -27.65
CA GLU A 370 -26.88 5.41 -27.58
C GLU A 370 -26.18 5.52 -26.22
N ALA A 371 -26.05 6.72 -25.68
CA ALA A 371 -25.46 6.93 -24.35
C ALA A 371 -26.27 6.25 -23.24
N ALA A 372 -27.60 6.29 -23.30
CA ALA A 372 -28.48 5.64 -22.35
C ALA A 372 -28.43 4.11 -22.47
N GLU A 373 -28.35 3.58 -23.70
CA GLU A 373 -28.17 2.14 -23.93
C GLU A 373 -26.85 1.66 -23.35
N LYS A 374 -25.75 2.37 -23.57
CA LYS A 374 -24.43 2.09 -22.98
C LYS A 374 -24.48 2.12 -21.44
N ALA A 375 -25.14 3.13 -20.86
CA ALA A 375 -25.32 3.22 -19.42
C ALA A 375 -26.13 2.04 -18.86
N THR A 376 -27.15 1.57 -19.60
CA THR A 376 -27.95 0.40 -19.22
C THR A 376 -27.12 -0.90 -19.27
N GLU A 377 -26.23 -1.06 -20.24
CA GLU A 377 -25.31 -2.20 -20.30
C GLU A 377 -24.34 -2.18 -19.11
N VAL A 378 -23.75 -1.03 -18.77
CA VAL A 378 -22.92 -0.87 -17.58
C VAL A 378 -23.69 -1.22 -16.31
N ALA A 379 -24.97 -0.80 -16.19
CA ALA A 379 -25.80 -1.14 -15.04
C ALA A 379 -26.00 -2.66 -14.88
N LYS A 380 -26.21 -3.39 -15.99
CA LYS A 380 -26.33 -4.87 -15.96
C LYS A 380 -25.02 -5.52 -15.50
N VAL A 381 -23.90 -5.06 -16.03
CA VAL A 381 -22.57 -5.58 -15.63
C VAL A 381 -22.31 -5.27 -14.16
N TYR A 382 -22.67 -4.08 -13.71
CA TYR A 382 -22.49 -3.68 -12.30
C TYR A 382 -23.28 -4.59 -11.35
N ALA A 383 -24.57 -4.86 -11.65
CA ALA A 383 -25.36 -5.78 -10.85
C ALA A 383 -24.75 -7.19 -10.80
N CYS A 384 -24.34 -7.74 -11.96
CA CYS A 384 -23.66 -9.03 -12.03
C CYS A 384 -22.36 -9.03 -11.22
N TYR A 385 -21.56 -7.99 -11.31
CA TYR A 385 -20.30 -7.85 -10.58
C TYR A 385 -20.51 -7.86 -9.06
N GLU A 386 -21.51 -7.15 -8.55
CA GLU A 386 -21.83 -7.15 -7.11
C GLU A 386 -22.33 -8.54 -6.63
N GLU A 387 -23.10 -9.27 -7.45
CA GLU A 387 -23.51 -10.65 -7.16
C GLU A 387 -22.28 -11.57 -7.05
N LEU A 388 -21.37 -11.49 -8.02
CA LEU A 388 -20.13 -12.30 -8.04
C LEU A 388 -19.24 -12.02 -6.85
N LYS A 389 -19.06 -10.75 -6.47
CA LYS A 389 -18.31 -10.37 -5.26
C LYS A 389 -18.94 -10.93 -3.99
N THR A 390 -20.28 -10.89 -3.91
CA THR A 390 -21.02 -11.43 -2.77
C THR A 390 -20.81 -12.94 -2.66
N LEU A 391 -20.89 -13.67 -3.77
CA LEU A 391 -20.60 -15.11 -3.82
C LEU A 391 -19.16 -15.44 -3.43
N ALA A 392 -18.20 -14.60 -3.86
CA ALA A 392 -16.78 -14.76 -3.54
C ALA A 392 -16.43 -14.23 -2.12
N GLN A 393 -17.37 -13.67 -1.38
CA GLN A 393 -17.16 -13.04 -0.07
C GLN A 393 -16.00 -12.04 -0.04
N CYS A 394 -15.91 -11.22 -1.08
CA CYS A 394 -14.85 -10.23 -1.24
C CYS A 394 -15.41 -8.81 -1.43
N VAL A 395 -14.54 -7.84 -1.21
CA VAL A 395 -14.79 -6.42 -1.47
C VAL A 395 -13.77 -5.90 -2.47
N ASP A 396 -14.14 -4.90 -3.25
CA ASP A 396 -13.19 -4.17 -4.09
C ASP A 396 -12.77 -2.84 -3.44
N PHE A 397 -11.84 -2.17 -4.08
CA PHE A 397 -11.31 -0.92 -3.58
C PHE A 397 -12.37 0.19 -3.39
N GLY A 398 -13.35 0.29 -4.30
CA GLY A 398 -14.45 1.26 -4.20
C GLY A 398 -15.40 0.98 -3.03
N ASP A 399 -15.56 -0.29 -2.64
CA ASP A 399 -16.38 -0.70 -1.51
C ASP A 399 -15.84 -0.18 -0.18
N LEU A 400 -14.51 -0.02 -0.08
CA LEU A 400 -13.85 0.36 1.17
C LEU A 400 -14.27 1.75 1.70
N VAL A 401 -14.81 2.61 0.85
CA VAL A 401 -15.37 3.90 1.28
C VAL A 401 -16.89 3.92 1.11
N MET A 402 -17.42 3.40 0.00
CA MET A 402 -18.87 3.42 -0.28
C MET A 402 -19.66 2.66 0.78
N ARG A 403 -19.29 1.40 1.09
CA ARG A 403 -20.04 0.57 2.06
C ARG A 403 -20.02 1.14 3.48
N PRO A 404 -18.89 1.65 4.03
CA PRO A 404 -18.89 2.39 5.30
C PRO A 404 -19.86 3.58 5.30
N VAL A 405 -19.92 4.37 4.22
CA VAL A 405 -20.90 5.46 4.12
C VAL A 405 -22.32 4.94 4.19
N GLN A 406 -22.64 3.93 3.41
CA GLN A 406 -23.98 3.31 3.41
C GLN A 406 -24.35 2.72 4.78
N LEU A 407 -23.40 2.06 5.45
CA LEU A 407 -23.59 1.54 6.81
C LEU A 407 -23.90 2.66 7.79
N LEU A 408 -23.09 3.71 7.80
CA LEU A 408 -23.28 4.85 8.70
C LEU A 408 -24.58 5.62 8.43
N GLU A 409 -25.04 5.67 7.19
CA GLU A 409 -26.31 6.31 6.83
C GLU A 409 -27.52 5.47 7.24
N SER A 410 -27.41 4.13 7.18
CA SER A 410 -28.51 3.21 7.47
C SER A 410 -28.56 2.75 8.94
N ASP A 411 -27.42 2.63 9.64
CA ASP A 411 -27.36 2.17 11.03
C ASP A 411 -26.95 3.33 11.97
N GLU A 412 -27.93 3.85 12.71
CA GLU A 412 -27.73 4.96 13.65
C GLU A 412 -26.86 4.57 14.84
N ALA A 413 -26.90 3.32 15.28
CA ALA A 413 -26.11 2.87 16.43
C ALA A 413 -24.62 2.85 16.08
N VAL A 414 -24.27 2.28 14.91
CA VAL A 414 -22.89 2.30 14.39
C VAL A 414 -22.41 3.73 14.16
N ARG A 415 -23.24 4.57 13.57
CA ARG A 415 -22.91 5.99 13.35
C ARG A 415 -22.59 6.72 14.64
N ARG A 416 -23.45 6.60 15.67
CA ARG A 416 -23.24 7.25 16.98
C ARG A 416 -21.97 6.75 17.67
N GLN A 417 -21.70 5.46 17.57
CA GLN A 417 -20.49 4.87 18.14
C GLN A 417 -19.25 5.47 17.50
N LEU A 418 -19.12 5.47 16.18
CA LEU A 418 -17.98 6.05 15.49
C LEU A 418 -17.85 7.56 15.68
N GLN A 419 -18.99 8.29 15.80
CA GLN A 419 -18.96 9.71 16.16
C GLN A 419 -18.42 9.96 17.57
N SER A 420 -18.64 9.03 18.49
CA SER A 420 -18.11 9.12 19.86
C SER A 420 -16.66 8.67 19.98
N ASP A 421 -16.19 7.80 19.09
CA ASP A 421 -14.81 7.29 19.13
C ASP A 421 -13.77 8.36 18.76
N TYR A 422 -14.13 9.30 17.92
CA TYR A 422 -13.20 10.33 17.43
C TYR A 422 -13.66 11.75 17.80
N ASP A 423 -12.92 12.45 18.66
CA ASP A 423 -13.18 13.86 18.99
C ASP A 423 -12.69 14.79 17.89
N HIS A 424 -11.51 14.50 17.34
CA HIS A 424 -10.86 15.29 16.32
C HIS A 424 -10.63 14.48 15.05
N ILE A 425 -10.99 15.04 13.89
CA ILE A 425 -10.66 14.48 12.58
C ILE A 425 -9.81 15.49 11.82
N LEU A 426 -8.64 15.03 11.37
CA LEU A 426 -7.69 15.80 10.59
C LEU A 426 -7.53 15.16 9.21
N VAL A 427 -7.52 15.97 8.15
CA VAL A 427 -7.38 15.47 6.78
C VAL A 427 -6.28 16.24 6.07
N ASP A 428 -5.29 15.51 5.53
CA ASP A 428 -4.28 16.07 4.64
C ASP A 428 -4.65 15.87 3.17
N GLU A 429 -4.11 16.72 2.31
CA GLU A 429 -4.33 16.73 0.85
C GLU A 429 -5.83 16.67 0.47
N TYR A 430 -6.65 17.50 1.13
CA TYR A 430 -8.11 17.50 0.97
C TYR A 430 -8.58 17.75 -0.48
N GLN A 431 -7.77 18.36 -1.33
CA GLN A 431 -8.07 18.54 -2.76
C GLN A 431 -8.10 17.22 -3.54
N ASP A 432 -7.48 16.15 -3.01
CA ASP A 432 -7.41 14.85 -3.67
C ASP A 432 -8.46 13.84 -3.15
N VAL A 433 -9.34 14.29 -2.24
CA VAL A 433 -10.43 13.50 -1.68
C VAL A 433 -11.58 13.38 -2.68
N ASN A 434 -12.18 12.19 -2.82
CA ASN A 434 -13.35 11.95 -3.65
C ASN A 434 -14.68 12.24 -2.90
N HIS A 435 -15.82 12.20 -3.60
CA HIS A 435 -17.11 12.53 -3.00
C HIS A 435 -17.52 11.56 -1.90
N SER A 436 -17.29 10.26 -2.05
CA SER A 436 -17.59 9.26 -1.01
C SER A 436 -16.84 9.54 0.30
N SER A 437 -15.58 9.96 0.23
CA SER A 437 -14.79 10.35 1.39
C SER A 437 -15.32 11.63 2.07
N VAL A 438 -15.74 12.63 1.29
CA VAL A 438 -16.40 13.83 1.84
C VAL A 438 -17.70 13.44 2.54
N ARG A 439 -18.49 12.54 1.95
CA ARG A 439 -19.73 12.04 2.53
C ARG A 439 -19.49 11.24 3.81
N LEU A 440 -18.40 10.48 3.89
CA LEU A 440 -17.95 9.83 5.12
C LEU A 440 -17.67 10.87 6.22
N LEU A 441 -16.92 11.94 5.90
CA LEU A 441 -16.62 13.02 6.85
C LEU A 441 -17.88 13.74 7.33
N THR A 442 -18.82 14.08 6.43
CA THR A 442 -20.08 14.76 6.80
C THR A 442 -20.97 13.87 7.66
N THR A 443 -20.91 12.55 7.49
CA THR A 443 -21.65 11.58 8.31
C THR A 443 -21.01 11.43 9.70
N LEU A 444 -19.68 11.43 9.78
CA LEU A 444 -18.95 11.35 11.06
C LEU A 444 -19.01 12.66 11.83
N LYS A 445 -18.92 13.82 11.16
CA LYS A 445 -18.91 15.14 11.76
C LYS A 445 -19.95 16.07 11.09
N PRO A 446 -21.26 15.83 11.28
CA PRO A 446 -22.31 16.57 10.57
C PRO A 446 -22.29 18.09 10.89
N SER A 447 -21.87 18.48 12.08
CA SER A 447 -21.67 19.88 12.46
C SER A 447 -20.31 20.45 12.03
N GLY A 448 -19.39 19.61 11.54
CA GLY A 448 -18.00 19.98 11.28
C GLY A 448 -17.17 20.28 12.52
N ASN A 449 -17.71 20.09 13.72
CA ASN A 449 -17.00 20.44 14.95
C ASN A 449 -15.72 19.61 15.10
N ASN A 450 -14.58 20.27 15.33
CA ASN A 450 -13.24 19.68 15.40
C ASN A 450 -12.79 18.92 14.14
N LEU A 451 -13.38 19.22 12.97
CA LEU A 451 -12.88 18.82 11.68
C LEU A 451 -11.87 19.86 11.18
N TRP A 452 -10.66 19.42 10.89
CA TRP A 452 -9.60 20.28 10.38
C TRP A 452 -9.00 19.66 9.11
N VAL A 453 -9.02 20.42 8.03
CA VAL A 453 -8.52 19.93 6.74
C VAL A 453 -7.49 20.88 6.17
N VAL A 454 -6.50 20.33 5.45
CA VAL A 454 -5.51 21.13 4.73
C VAL A 454 -5.38 20.65 3.29
N GLY A 455 -5.20 21.58 2.38
CA GLY A 455 -5.06 21.26 0.97
C GLY A 455 -4.70 22.47 0.11
N ASP A 456 -4.50 22.17 -1.19
CA ASP A 456 -4.26 23.18 -2.23
C ASP A 456 -5.01 22.81 -3.52
N ALA A 457 -6.05 23.56 -3.86
CA ALA A 457 -6.87 23.29 -5.05
C ALA A 457 -6.04 23.26 -6.35
N LYS A 458 -4.92 23.99 -6.41
CA LYS A 458 -4.01 24.05 -7.57
C LYS A 458 -3.13 22.80 -7.69
N GLN A 459 -3.01 21.99 -6.63
CA GLN A 459 -2.28 20.73 -6.60
C GLN A 459 -3.18 19.50 -6.84
N SER A 460 -4.48 19.67 -7.12
CA SER A 460 -5.39 18.57 -7.43
C SER A 460 -5.06 17.95 -8.79
N ILE A 461 -4.28 16.88 -8.79
CA ILE A 461 -3.82 16.16 -10.00
C ILE A 461 -4.40 14.74 -10.11
N TYR A 462 -5.20 14.30 -9.13
CA TYR A 462 -5.79 12.95 -9.08
C TYR A 462 -7.25 12.89 -9.55
N ARG A 463 -7.68 13.83 -10.42
CA ARG A 463 -9.04 13.84 -10.98
C ARG A 463 -9.43 12.51 -11.65
N PHE A 464 -8.47 11.81 -12.24
CA PHE A 464 -8.69 10.50 -12.85
C PHE A 464 -9.03 9.40 -11.81
N ARG A 465 -8.81 9.66 -10.51
CA ARG A 465 -9.19 8.80 -9.38
C ARG A 465 -10.41 9.33 -8.60
N GLY A 466 -11.24 10.17 -9.20
CA GLY A 466 -12.41 10.72 -8.51
C GLY A 466 -12.16 11.95 -7.66
N ALA A 467 -10.91 12.39 -7.49
CA ALA A 467 -10.60 13.62 -6.78
C ALA A 467 -11.28 14.84 -7.43
N SER A 468 -11.77 15.76 -6.61
CA SER A 468 -12.44 16.97 -7.09
C SER A 468 -11.94 18.19 -6.33
N SER A 469 -11.30 19.11 -7.05
CA SER A 469 -10.93 20.42 -6.50
C SER A 469 -12.13 21.23 -6.03
N PHE A 470 -13.35 20.91 -6.50
CA PHE A 470 -14.60 21.51 -6.02
C PHE A 470 -14.87 21.25 -4.54
N ASN A 471 -14.32 20.18 -3.95
CA ASN A 471 -14.45 19.89 -2.53
C ASN A 471 -13.89 21.04 -1.68
N MET A 472 -12.77 21.63 -2.10
CA MET A 472 -12.20 22.82 -1.45
C MET A 472 -13.15 24.01 -1.50
N ALA A 473 -13.80 24.24 -2.64
CA ALA A 473 -14.75 25.33 -2.80
C ALA A 473 -16.04 25.11 -1.99
N ARG A 474 -16.57 23.88 -1.96
CA ARG A 474 -17.81 23.51 -1.28
C ARG A 474 -17.68 23.45 0.24
N PHE A 475 -16.48 23.24 0.78
CA PHE A 475 -16.23 22.95 2.21
C PHE A 475 -16.98 23.87 3.15
N GLY A 476 -16.87 25.20 3.00
CA GLY A 476 -17.48 26.15 3.94
C GLY A 476 -18.89 26.61 3.58
N CYS A 477 -19.40 26.27 2.39
CA CYS A 477 -20.72 26.72 1.93
C CYS A 477 -21.76 25.60 1.83
N GLN A 478 -21.34 24.37 1.53
CA GLN A 478 -22.26 23.26 1.33
C GLN A 478 -22.02 22.12 2.31
N ASP A 479 -20.76 21.66 2.41
CA ASP A 479 -20.44 20.46 3.17
C ASP A 479 -20.40 20.74 4.69
N PHE A 480 -19.78 21.88 5.10
CA PHE A 480 -19.67 22.31 6.51
C PHE A 480 -19.97 23.81 6.63
N PRO A 481 -21.26 24.23 6.57
CA PRO A 481 -21.62 25.64 6.64
C PRO A 481 -21.09 26.32 7.91
N GLY A 482 -20.46 27.48 7.75
CA GLY A 482 -19.86 28.22 8.87
C GLY A 482 -18.42 27.81 9.17
N ALA A 483 -17.80 26.97 8.36
CA ALA A 483 -16.38 26.62 8.50
C ALA A 483 -15.48 27.85 8.36
N VAL A 484 -14.43 27.90 9.15
CA VAL A 484 -13.38 28.91 9.09
C VAL A 484 -12.37 28.54 8.01
N ARG A 485 -11.91 29.56 7.25
CA ARG A 485 -10.87 29.38 6.23
C ARG A 485 -9.70 30.31 6.52
N ASP A 486 -8.49 29.80 6.38
CA ASP A 486 -7.26 30.59 6.45
C ASP A 486 -6.27 30.10 5.39
N SER A 487 -5.20 30.86 5.12
CA SER A 487 -4.22 30.52 4.09
C SER A 487 -2.79 30.74 4.56
N LEU A 488 -1.88 29.87 4.10
CA LEU A 488 -0.43 30.02 4.26
C LEU A 488 0.17 30.56 2.97
N LYS A 489 0.93 31.67 3.06
CA LYS A 489 1.48 32.39 1.92
C LYS A 489 2.99 32.29 1.79
N ILE A 490 3.71 31.95 2.87
CA ILE A 490 5.17 31.94 2.88
C ILE A 490 5.67 30.57 2.45
N ASN A 491 6.41 30.53 1.35
CA ASN A 491 7.06 29.32 0.83
C ASN A 491 8.49 29.22 1.38
N TYR A 492 8.72 28.20 2.19
CA TYR A 492 10.03 27.92 2.82
C TYR A 492 10.91 26.96 1.99
N ARG A 493 10.36 26.38 0.92
CA ARG A 493 11.03 25.34 0.12
C ARG A 493 11.86 25.92 -1.00
N SER A 494 11.27 26.83 -1.77
CA SER A 494 11.78 27.24 -3.07
C SER A 494 12.31 28.67 -3.05
N THR A 495 13.24 28.97 -3.97
CA THR A 495 13.75 30.33 -4.19
C THR A 495 12.72 31.22 -4.89
N PRO A 496 12.85 32.56 -4.83
CA PRO A 496 11.91 33.48 -5.47
C PRO A 496 11.71 33.22 -6.97
N GLU A 497 12.74 32.84 -7.68
CA GLU A 497 12.68 32.56 -9.12
C GLU A 497 11.75 31.39 -9.43
N VAL A 498 11.82 30.33 -8.63
CA VAL A 498 10.96 29.14 -8.75
C VAL A 498 9.54 29.48 -8.33
N VAL A 499 9.36 30.21 -7.20
CA VAL A 499 8.04 30.65 -6.72
C VAL A 499 7.35 31.53 -7.75
N HIS A 500 8.08 32.47 -8.37
CA HIS A 500 7.53 33.34 -9.42
C HIS A 500 7.08 32.54 -10.64
N ALA A 501 7.92 31.60 -11.10
CA ALA A 501 7.62 30.78 -12.28
C ALA A 501 6.33 29.96 -12.11
N PHE A 502 6.20 29.19 -11.01
CA PHE A 502 4.98 28.39 -10.84
C PHE A 502 3.76 29.21 -10.44
N SER A 503 3.93 30.36 -9.76
CA SER A 503 2.82 31.27 -9.44
C SER A 503 2.26 31.91 -10.71
N ALA A 504 3.12 32.34 -11.64
CA ALA A 504 2.71 32.86 -12.94
C ALA A 504 1.93 31.80 -13.75
N PHE A 505 2.39 30.53 -13.72
CA PHE A 505 1.68 29.43 -14.36
C PHE A 505 0.32 29.16 -13.68
N ALA A 506 0.30 29.15 -12.34
CA ALA A 506 -0.90 28.88 -11.55
C ALA A 506 -1.99 29.96 -11.70
N ALA A 507 -1.62 31.20 -12.04
CA ALA A 507 -2.57 32.29 -12.27
C ALA A 507 -3.55 32.01 -13.43
N GLY A 508 -3.16 31.16 -14.38
CA GLY A 508 -4.02 30.71 -15.49
C GLY A 508 -4.95 29.56 -15.17
N MET A 509 -4.91 29.00 -13.96
CA MET A 509 -5.76 27.89 -13.55
C MET A 509 -7.14 28.38 -13.08
N SER A 510 -8.21 27.65 -13.39
CA SER A 510 -9.58 27.97 -12.94
C SER A 510 -9.78 27.98 -11.43
N ALA A 511 -8.87 27.33 -10.69
CA ALA A 511 -8.85 27.31 -9.22
C ALA A 511 -8.16 28.53 -8.59
N ALA A 512 -7.74 29.52 -9.40
CA ALA A 512 -6.92 30.65 -8.95
C ALA A 512 -7.74 31.85 -8.42
N ASP A 513 -9.08 31.81 -8.50
CA ASP A 513 -9.92 32.93 -8.11
C ASP A 513 -9.79 33.29 -6.63
N GLY A 514 -9.24 34.46 -6.36
CA GLY A 514 -9.17 35.07 -5.02
C GLY A 514 -7.98 34.68 -4.15
N GLU A 515 -7.02 33.89 -4.65
CA GLU A 515 -5.81 33.55 -3.90
C GLU A 515 -4.69 34.57 -4.14
N GLU A 516 -4.10 35.03 -3.04
CA GLU A 516 -2.91 35.89 -3.07
C GLU A 516 -1.65 35.09 -3.51
N ALA A 517 -0.70 35.79 -4.15
CA ALA A 517 0.56 35.19 -4.56
C ALA A 517 1.38 34.68 -3.37
N LEU A 518 2.12 33.58 -3.59
CA LEU A 518 3.04 33.05 -2.59
C LEU A 518 4.31 33.92 -2.55
N GLU A 519 4.84 34.07 -1.34
CA GLU A 519 6.10 34.77 -1.06
C GLU A 519 7.20 33.78 -0.70
N ALA A 520 8.38 33.90 -1.29
CA ALA A 520 9.52 33.06 -0.94
C ALA A 520 10.23 33.58 0.32
N ASP A 521 10.45 32.70 1.28
CA ASP A 521 11.27 32.96 2.47
C ASP A 521 12.77 32.89 2.16
N ARG A 522 13.16 32.04 1.21
CA ARG A 522 14.54 31.89 0.77
C ARG A 522 15.02 33.11 -0.03
N GLY A 523 16.31 33.43 0.12
CA GLY A 523 16.96 34.42 -0.74
C GLY A 523 17.03 33.95 -2.21
N PRO A 524 17.26 34.88 -3.14
CA PRO A 524 17.38 34.57 -4.56
C PRO A 524 18.59 33.66 -4.84
N SER A 525 18.39 32.67 -5.71
CA SER A 525 19.46 31.79 -6.18
C SER A 525 20.31 32.40 -7.31
N GLY A 526 19.75 33.39 -8.01
CA GLY A 526 20.34 33.94 -9.23
C GLY A 526 20.19 33.03 -10.46
N THR A 527 19.50 31.88 -10.32
CA THR A 527 19.30 30.91 -11.41
C THR A 527 17.81 30.88 -11.78
N LEU A 528 17.51 31.17 -13.03
CA LEU A 528 16.13 31.11 -13.54
C LEU A 528 15.76 29.71 -13.98
N PRO A 529 14.49 29.29 -13.82
CA PRO A 529 13.98 28.09 -14.47
C PRO A 529 14.10 28.19 -16.00
N GLU A 530 14.55 27.10 -16.63
CA GLU A 530 14.78 27.02 -18.07
C GLU A 530 13.73 26.16 -18.76
N ILE A 531 13.36 26.51 -19.98
CA ILE A 531 12.50 25.71 -20.86
C ILE A 531 13.36 25.21 -22.03
N ILE A 532 13.51 23.89 -22.10
CA ILE A 532 14.24 23.22 -23.18
C ILE A 532 13.21 22.52 -24.08
N THR A 533 13.32 22.73 -25.40
CA THR A 533 12.48 22.08 -26.41
C THR A 533 13.32 21.17 -27.29
N ALA A 534 12.75 20.04 -27.70
CA ALA A 534 13.39 19.10 -28.61
C ALA A 534 12.40 18.66 -29.70
N ASN A 535 12.93 18.42 -30.92
CA ASN A 535 12.11 18.08 -32.07
C ASN A 535 11.57 16.64 -32.04
N ASN A 536 12.19 15.75 -31.26
CA ASN A 536 11.77 14.34 -31.11
C ASN A 536 12.16 13.79 -29.75
N ALA A 537 11.68 12.59 -29.44
CA ALA A 537 11.89 11.94 -28.17
C ALA A 537 13.36 11.62 -27.84
N PRO A 538 14.16 11.08 -28.77
CA PRO A 538 15.60 10.83 -28.50
C PRO A 538 16.39 12.10 -28.17
N LEU A 539 16.14 13.19 -28.89
CA LEU A 539 16.78 14.49 -28.60
C LEU A 539 16.34 15.06 -27.25
N LEU A 540 15.09 14.85 -26.85
CA LEU A 540 14.59 15.26 -25.55
C LEU A 540 15.34 14.50 -24.43
N THR A 541 15.51 13.19 -24.57
CA THR A 541 16.21 12.37 -23.57
C THR A 541 17.68 12.71 -23.52
N SER A 542 18.33 12.99 -24.68
CA SER A 542 19.71 13.49 -24.70
C SER A 542 19.84 14.82 -23.94
N ALA A 543 18.93 15.77 -24.19
CA ALA A 543 18.95 17.04 -23.47
C ALA A 543 18.75 16.89 -21.96
N ILE A 544 17.91 15.93 -21.52
CA ILE A 544 17.74 15.60 -20.11
C ILE A 544 19.07 15.03 -19.54
N ALA A 545 19.69 14.10 -20.26
CA ALA A 545 20.95 13.50 -19.85
C ALA A 545 22.08 14.55 -19.72
N ASP A 546 22.18 15.46 -20.69
CA ASP A 546 23.16 16.54 -20.66
C ASP A 546 22.92 17.47 -19.46
N GLY A 547 21.67 17.86 -19.19
CA GLY A 547 21.30 18.66 -18.02
C GLY A 547 21.64 17.98 -16.69
N ILE A 548 21.37 16.69 -16.56
CA ILE A 548 21.73 15.89 -15.35
C ILE A 548 23.24 15.89 -15.14
N GLN A 549 24.02 15.72 -16.22
CA GLN A 549 25.47 15.71 -16.15
C GLN A 549 26.05 17.10 -15.81
N GLU A 550 25.46 18.16 -16.32
CA GLU A 550 25.86 19.53 -16.01
C GLU A 550 25.62 19.86 -14.53
N LEU A 551 24.44 19.51 -14.00
CA LEU A 551 24.13 19.65 -12.60
C LEU A 551 25.07 18.81 -11.72
N SER A 552 25.45 17.62 -12.16
CA SER A 552 26.42 16.80 -11.43
C SER A 552 27.82 17.43 -11.38
N LYS A 553 28.24 18.07 -12.47
CA LYS A 553 29.52 18.85 -12.49
C LYS A 553 29.46 20.08 -11.57
N SER A 554 28.25 20.62 -11.36
CA SER A 554 27.98 21.73 -10.43
C SER A 554 27.83 21.29 -8.97
N GLY A 555 28.07 19.99 -8.66
CA GLY A 555 28.06 19.47 -7.30
C GLY A 555 26.76 18.81 -6.84
N TYR A 556 25.71 18.76 -7.66
CA TYR A 556 24.48 18.05 -7.34
C TYR A 556 24.67 16.55 -7.58
N ARG A 557 24.39 15.73 -6.58
CA ARG A 557 24.44 14.26 -6.73
C ARG A 557 23.25 13.76 -7.53
N TYR A 558 23.34 12.61 -8.19
CA TYR A 558 22.20 12.02 -8.91
C TYR A 558 20.95 11.86 -8.04
N ARG A 559 21.11 11.50 -6.76
CA ARG A 559 20.00 11.38 -5.80
C ARG A 559 19.31 12.71 -5.45
N ASP A 560 19.94 13.84 -5.76
CA ASP A 560 19.39 15.17 -5.48
C ASP A 560 18.63 15.71 -6.72
N GLN A 561 18.57 14.93 -7.80
CA GLN A 561 17.94 15.27 -9.07
C GLN A 561 16.75 14.35 -9.34
N ALA A 562 15.68 14.88 -9.96
CA ALA A 562 14.49 14.10 -10.30
C ALA A 562 13.97 14.46 -11.71
N VAL A 563 13.57 13.44 -12.46
CA VAL A 563 12.89 13.59 -13.75
C VAL A 563 11.42 13.20 -13.56
N LEU A 564 10.51 14.13 -13.83
CA LEU A 564 9.07 13.94 -13.67
C LEU A 564 8.40 13.82 -15.03
N CYS A 565 7.51 12.83 -15.19
CA CYS A 565 6.73 12.59 -16.40
C CYS A 565 5.24 12.52 -16.09
N ARG A 566 4.39 12.82 -17.09
CA ARG A 566 2.93 12.74 -16.94
C ARG A 566 2.37 11.32 -17.01
N GLY A 567 3.08 10.39 -17.63
CA GLY A 567 2.64 9.00 -17.81
C GLY A 567 3.78 8.01 -17.60
N ASN A 568 3.43 6.80 -17.15
CA ASN A 568 4.38 5.75 -16.83
C ASN A 568 5.14 5.22 -18.05
N ASP A 569 4.49 5.14 -19.21
CA ASP A 569 5.13 4.68 -20.46
C ASP A 569 6.30 5.57 -20.85
N ARG A 570 6.06 6.89 -20.78
CA ARG A 570 7.09 7.89 -21.08
C ARG A 570 8.22 7.87 -20.05
N LEU A 571 7.88 7.67 -18.78
CA LEU A 571 8.86 7.53 -17.70
C LEU A 571 9.74 6.29 -17.91
N SER A 572 9.14 5.15 -18.30
CA SER A 572 9.86 3.90 -18.61
C SER A 572 10.79 4.05 -19.81
N GLU A 573 10.38 4.78 -20.84
CA GLU A 573 11.20 5.06 -22.02
C GLU A 573 12.42 5.91 -21.65
N ILE A 574 12.20 7.05 -20.97
CA ILE A 574 13.28 7.95 -20.56
C ILE A 574 14.22 7.26 -19.59
N GLY A 575 13.71 6.50 -18.61
CA GLY A 575 14.54 5.76 -17.65
C GLY A 575 15.51 4.80 -18.34
N ARG A 576 15.04 4.00 -19.29
CA ARG A 576 15.89 3.08 -20.07
C ARG A 576 16.95 3.79 -20.90
N GLU A 577 16.61 4.93 -21.48
CA GLU A 577 17.57 5.68 -22.28
C GLU A 577 18.64 6.37 -21.42
N LEU A 578 18.28 6.86 -20.23
CA LEU A 578 19.23 7.41 -19.26
C LEU A 578 20.18 6.32 -18.74
N GLU A 579 19.68 5.12 -18.45
CA GLU A 579 20.51 3.96 -18.08
C GLU A 579 21.52 3.61 -19.21
N ARG A 580 21.07 3.62 -20.48
CA ARG A 580 21.95 3.43 -21.64
C ARG A 580 23.02 4.51 -21.77
N ALA A 581 22.70 5.74 -21.35
CA ALA A 581 23.66 6.83 -21.30
C ALA A 581 24.61 6.77 -20.08
N GLY A 582 24.52 5.69 -19.26
CA GLY A 582 25.37 5.50 -18.07
C GLY A 582 24.97 6.35 -16.87
N ILE A 583 23.77 6.91 -16.86
CA ILE A 583 23.24 7.67 -15.71
C ILE A 583 22.50 6.70 -14.79
N PRO A 584 22.90 6.54 -13.53
CA PRO A 584 22.21 5.68 -12.59
C PRO A 584 20.80 6.25 -12.28
N VAL A 585 19.77 5.45 -12.55
CA VAL A 585 18.37 5.85 -12.40
C VAL A 585 17.69 4.97 -11.35
N LEU A 586 17.06 5.60 -10.35
CA LEU A 586 16.11 4.93 -9.48
C LEU A 586 14.70 5.08 -10.11
N PHE A 587 14.24 4.05 -10.77
CA PHE A 587 12.92 4.05 -11.40
C PHE A 587 11.87 3.47 -10.45
N LEU A 588 10.86 4.28 -10.10
CA LEU A 588 9.74 3.91 -9.21
C LEU A 588 8.49 3.40 -9.97
N GLY A 589 8.67 2.92 -11.21
CA GLY A 589 7.58 2.31 -11.99
C GLY A 589 7.27 0.87 -11.56
N SER A 590 6.31 0.25 -12.25
CA SER A 590 5.99 -1.17 -12.02
C SER A 590 7.22 -2.03 -12.31
N LEU A 591 7.65 -2.80 -11.32
CA LEU A 591 8.73 -3.78 -11.47
C LEU A 591 8.43 -4.77 -12.61
N PHE A 592 7.17 -5.16 -12.77
CA PHE A 592 6.70 -6.08 -13.80
C PHE A 592 6.70 -5.50 -15.23
N GLU A 593 6.88 -4.19 -15.37
CA GLU A 593 7.04 -3.55 -16.67
C GLU A 593 8.48 -3.64 -17.23
N ARG A 594 9.45 -3.94 -16.37
CA ARG A 594 10.85 -4.05 -16.77
C ARG A 594 11.07 -5.27 -17.67
N PRO A 595 11.81 -5.13 -18.79
CA PRO A 595 12.09 -6.24 -19.71
C PRO A 595 12.68 -7.46 -19.00
N GLU A 596 13.64 -7.24 -18.10
CA GLU A 596 14.33 -8.30 -17.36
C GLU A 596 13.36 -9.08 -16.45
N VAL A 597 12.42 -8.38 -15.82
CA VAL A 597 11.38 -9.02 -14.99
C VAL A 597 10.38 -9.76 -15.85
N LYS A 598 9.95 -9.18 -16.98
CA LYS A 598 9.10 -9.87 -17.96
C LYS A 598 9.78 -11.12 -18.51
N ASP A 599 11.09 -11.07 -18.73
CA ASP A 599 11.89 -12.24 -19.15
C ASP A 599 11.88 -13.31 -18.06
N LEU A 600 12.11 -12.94 -16.79
CA LEU A 600 12.04 -13.86 -15.67
C LEU A 600 10.63 -14.47 -15.50
N VAL A 601 9.59 -13.65 -15.56
CA VAL A 601 8.19 -14.11 -15.48
C VAL A 601 7.86 -15.05 -16.63
N ALA A 602 8.36 -14.79 -17.85
CA ALA A 602 8.18 -15.68 -18.98
C ALA A 602 8.81 -17.06 -18.74
N VAL A 603 10.02 -17.10 -18.16
CA VAL A 603 10.67 -18.37 -17.79
C VAL A 603 9.88 -19.11 -16.70
N LEU A 604 9.42 -18.39 -15.67
CA LEU A 604 8.60 -18.98 -14.61
C LEU A 604 7.27 -19.52 -15.15
N SER A 605 6.62 -18.80 -16.08
CA SER A 605 5.41 -19.24 -16.75
C SER A 605 5.63 -20.57 -17.49
N LEU A 606 6.77 -20.79 -18.13
CA LEU A 606 7.08 -22.06 -18.78
C LEU A 606 7.11 -23.26 -17.80
N LEU A 607 7.32 -23.01 -16.50
CA LEU A 607 7.41 -24.07 -15.49
C LEU A 607 6.06 -24.38 -14.85
N VAL A 608 5.17 -23.37 -14.72
CA VAL A 608 3.93 -23.48 -13.94
C VAL A 608 2.65 -23.36 -14.76
N ASP A 609 2.72 -22.75 -15.97
CA ASP A 609 1.55 -22.56 -16.82
C ASP A 609 1.37 -23.77 -17.76
N ARG A 610 0.16 -24.35 -17.73
CA ARG A 610 -0.24 -25.48 -18.59
C ARG A 610 -0.18 -25.14 -20.08
N ARG A 611 -0.36 -23.86 -20.44
CA ARG A 611 -0.35 -23.38 -21.83
C ARG A 611 1.02 -22.91 -22.31
N ALA A 612 2.01 -22.89 -21.41
CA ALA A 612 3.38 -22.43 -21.70
C ALA A 612 3.44 -21.03 -22.35
N MET A 613 2.59 -20.09 -21.92
CA MET A 613 2.45 -18.75 -22.52
C MET A 613 3.76 -17.94 -22.50
N GLY A 614 4.66 -18.21 -21.56
CA GLY A 614 6.00 -17.63 -21.52
C GLY A 614 6.82 -17.89 -22.79
N MET A 615 6.45 -18.89 -23.60
CA MET A 615 7.15 -19.23 -24.86
C MET A 615 7.09 -18.10 -25.88
N ILE A 616 6.02 -17.30 -25.92
CA ILE A 616 5.90 -16.14 -26.82
C ILE A 616 7.09 -15.20 -26.64
N ARG A 617 7.47 -14.95 -25.41
CA ARG A 617 8.55 -14.03 -25.10
C ARG A 617 9.92 -14.68 -25.23
N THR A 618 10.10 -15.89 -24.73
CA THR A 618 11.38 -16.60 -24.82
C THR A 618 11.76 -16.94 -26.28
N ALA A 619 10.79 -17.17 -27.15
CA ALA A 619 11.01 -17.39 -28.57
C ALA A 619 11.64 -16.19 -29.32
N CYS A 620 11.53 -14.99 -28.74
CA CYS A 620 12.15 -13.76 -29.28
C CYS A 620 13.62 -13.59 -28.87
N TRP A 621 14.13 -14.42 -27.96
CA TRP A 621 15.53 -14.30 -27.52
C TRP A 621 16.48 -14.91 -28.55
N PRO A 622 17.65 -14.28 -28.82
CA PRO A 622 18.59 -14.78 -29.82
C PRO A 622 19.02 -16.22 -29.60
N GLU A 623 19.11 -16.64 -28.31
CA GLU A 623 19.52 -18.00 -27.92
C GLU A 623 18.45 -19.07 -28.18
N PHE A 624 17.17 -18.65 -28.24
CA PHE A 624 16.02 -19.53 -28.38
C PHE A 624 15.14 -19.18 -29.60
N ALA A 625 15.66 -18.42 -30.51
CA ALA A 625 14.89 -17.89 -31.65
C ALA A 625 14.02 -18.97 -32.33
N MET A 626 12.71 -18.88 -32.09
CA MET A 626 11.69 -19.72 -32.73
C MET A 626 10.82 -18.85 -33.63
N SER A 627 10.35 -19.44 -34.73
CA SER A 627 9.35 -18.78 -35.56
C SER A 627 8.01 -18.69 -34.81
N LEU A 628 7.19 -17.72 -35.17
CA LEU A 628 5.83 -17.61 -34.58
C LEU A 628 5.00 -18.87 -34.97
N GLU A 629 5.22 -19.45 -36.11
CA GLU A 629 4.58 -20.69 -36.56
C GLU A 629 4.94 -21.89 -35.67
N ASP A 630 6.20 -22.00 -35.24
CA ASP A 630 6.65 -23.03 -34.30
C ASP A 630 5.99 -22.82 -32.92
N VAL A 631 5.88 -21.58 -32.45
CA VAL A 631 5.22 -21.28 -31.17
C VAL A 631 3.73 -21.63 -31.21
N VAL A 632 3.03 -21.28 -32.31
CA VAL A 632 1.63 -21.65 -32.52
C VAL A 632 1.45 -23.16 -32.53
N CYS A 633 2.33 -23.89 -33.24
CA CYS A 633 2.32 -25.34 -33.29
C CYS A 633 2.41 -25.98 -31.88
N VAL A 634 3.29 -25.45 -31.01
CA VAL A 634 3.39 -25.91 -29.62
C VAL A 634 2.10 -25.62 -28.84
N PHE A 635 1.50 -24.46 -29.04
CA PHE A 635 0.26 -24.09 -28.31
C PHE A 635 -0.93 -24.93 -28.76
N GLU A 636 -1.07 -25.19 -30.05
CA GLU A 636 -2.12 -26.06 -30.58
C GLU A 636 -1.98 -27.49 -30.06
N HIS A 637 -0.75 -28.00 -30.01
CA HIS A 637 -0.45 -29.31 -29.45
C HIS A 637 -0.85 -29.38 -27.96
N LEU A 638 -0.52 -28.35 -27.13
CA LEU A 638 -0.89 -28.31 -25.72
C LEU A 638 -2.38 -28.08 -25.49
N ARG A 639 -3.08 -27.38 -26.39
CA ARG A 639 -4.53 -27.12 -26.29
C ARG A 639 -5.35 -28.40 -26.49
N GLY A 640 -4.88 -29.33 -27.29
CA GLY A 640 -5.55 -30.61 -27.55
C GLY A 640 -5.36 -31.68 -26.47
N THR A 641 -4.53 -31.40 -25.47
CA THR A 641 -4.20 -32.32 -24.40
C THR A 641 -4.58 -31.68 -23.06
N ASP A 642 -5.01 -32.49 -22.07
CA ASP A 642 -5.19 -32.03 -20.68
C ASP A 642 -3.80 -31.90 -20.04
N ALA A 643 -3.04 -30.90 -20.51
CA ALA A 643 -1.61 -30.80 -20.30
C ALA A 643 -1.29 -30.41 -18.83
N GLU A 644 -0.40 -31.14 -18.20
CA GLU A 644 0.20 -30.75 -16.92
C GLU A 644 1.19 -29.58 -17.10
N PRO A 645 1.47 -28.78 -16.04
CA PRO A 645 2.52 -27.77 -16.10
C PRO A 645 3.85 -28.35 -16.60
N GLY A 646 4.48 -27.68 -17.56
CA GLY A 646 5.72 -28.15 -18.18
C GLY A 646 5.56 -29.29 -19.21
N ALA A 647 4.35 -29.66 -19.64
CA ALA A 647 4.09 -30.72 -20.64
C ALA A 647 4.80 -30.47 -21.97
N TRP A 648 5.05 -29.23 -22.38
CA TRP A 648 5.82 -28.86 -23.55
C TRP A 648 7.25 -29.46 -23.56
N ARG A 649 7.77 -29.87 -22.40
CA ARG A 649 9.09 -30.51 -22.23
C ARG A 649 9.06 -32.00 -22.58
N LEU A 650 7.91 -32.63 -22.42
CA LEU A 650 7.74 -34.09 -22.54
C LEU A 650 7.24 -34.52 -23.93
N SER A 651 6.52 -33.64 -24.61
CA SER A 651 5.88 -33.93 -25.88
C SER A 651 6.17 -32.81 -26.88
N ILE A 652 7.12 -33.08 -27.81
CA ILE A 652 7.50 -32.13 -28.86
C ILE A 652 6.66 -32.42 -30.09
N PRO A 653 5.92 -31.45 -30.67
CA PRO A 653 5.18 -31.63 -31.90
C PRO A 653 6.10 -32.04 -33.05
N ALA A 654 5.62 -32.96 -33.91
CA ALA A 654 6.38 -33.44 -35.06
C ALA A 654 6.49 -32.40 -36.19
N GLU A 655 5.59 -31.47 -36.23
CA GLU A 655 5.43 -30.42 -37.24
C GLU A 655 6.38 -29.23 -37.10
N LEU A 656 7.17 -29.19 -36.05
CA LEU A 656 8.12 -28.09 -35.80
C LEU A 656 9.23 -28.06 -36.84
N THR A 657 9.69 -26.87 -37.18
CA THR A 657 10.89 -26.71 -38.01
C THR A 657 12.12 -27.27 -37.28
N PRO A 658 13.19 -27.64 -37.99
CA PRO A 658 14.44 -28.08 -37.36
C PRO A 658 15.01 -27.04 -36.38
N ALA A 659 14.84 -25.76 -36.67
CA ALA A 659 15.24 -24.64 -35.77
C ALA A 659 14.39 -24.62 -34.53
N GLY A 660 13.05 -24.77 -34.66
CA GLY A 660 12.12 -24.82 -33.51
C GLY A 660 12.40 -26.04 -32.62
N GLN A 661 12.68 -27.21 -33.19
CA GLN A 661 13.07 -28.40 -32.42
C GLN A 661 14.38 -28.20 -31.66
N ALA A 662 15.39 -27.56 -32.27
CA ALA A 662 16.66 -27.24 -31.62
C ALA A 662 16.48 -26.23 -30.47
N ALA A 663 15.69 -25.19 -30.70
CA ALA A 663 15.38 -24.17 -29.70
C ALA A 663 14.65 -24.76 -28.47
N LEU A 664 13.61 -25.60 -28.70
CA LEU A 664 12.90 -26.28 -27.60
C LEU A 664 13.82 -27.26 -26.85
N SER A 665 14.68 -27.98 -27.54
CA SER A 665 15.63 -28.91 -26.94
C SER A 665 16.63 -28.17 -26.06
N TYR A 666 17.12 -27.02 -26.53
CA TYR A 666 18.04 -26.17 -25.77
C TYR A 666 17.36 -25.55 -24.54
N LEU A 667 16.15 -25.00 -24.71
CA LEU A 667 15.37 -24.45 -23.64
C LEU A 667 15.05 -25.49 -22.54
N ASN A 668 14.68 -26.71 -22.95
CA ASN A 668 14.44 -27.83 -22.07
C ASN A 668 15.71 -28.21 -21.28
N ALA A 669 16.87 -28.29 -21.96
CA ALA A 669 18.15 -28.57 -21.33
C ALA A 669 18.55 -27.48 -20.34
N ALA A 670 18.38 -26.20 -20.70
CA ALA A 670 18.69 -25.06 -19.84
C ALA A 670 17.85 -25.04 -18.54
N LEU A 671 16.56 -25.42 -18.66
CA LEU A 671 15.67 -25.49 -17.49
C LEU A 671 15.81 -26.80 -16.68
N ALA A 672 16.37 -27.84 -17.25
CA ALA A 672 16.58 -29.14 -16.58
C ALA A 672 17.76 -29.13 -15.60
N VAL A 673 18.74 -28.27 -15.79
CA VAL A 673 20.04 -28.31 -15.08
C VAL A 673 19.99 -27.90 -13.63
N ARG A 674 18.88 -27.35 -13.09
CA ARG A 674 18.83 -26.85 -11.70
C ARG A 674 17.50 -26.97 -10.95
N CYS A 675 16.62 -27.89 -11.29
CA CYS A 675 15.55 -28.30 -10.39
C CYS A 675 15.99 -29.60 -9.66
N PRO A 676 16.44 -29.56 -8.41
CA PRO A 676 16.48 -30.79 -7.62
C PRO A 676 15.04 -31.28 -7.46
N ASP A 677 14.84 -32.62 -7.61
CA ASP A 677 13.54 -33.32 -7.60
C ASP A 677 12.68 -33.15 -6.33
N LYS A 678 12.80 -32.08 -5.58
CA LYS A 678 12.14 -31.85 -4.29
C LYS A 678 11.28 -30.57 -4.16
N ILE A 679 11.02 -29.84 -5.23
CA ILE A 679 10.05 -28.71 -5.18
C ILE A 679 8.62 -29.18 -5.52
N GLY A 680 8.42 -30.42 -5.82
CA GLY A 680 7.15 -30.99 -6.33
C GLY A 680 6.19 -31.56 -5.32
N GLN A 681 6.34 -31.41 -4.00
CA GLN A 681 5.41 -32.03 -3.03
C GLN A 681 5.07 -31.19 -1.79
N SER A 682 5.02 -29.90 -1.82
CA SER A 682 4.31 -29.13 -0.81
C SER A 682 2.98 -28.61 -1.40
N ARG A 683 1.98 -29.38 -1.19
CA ARG A 683 0.53 -29.13 -1.09
C ARG A 683 0.05 -27.73 -1.50
N ILE A 684 -0.22 -27.53 -2.80
CA ILE A 684 -1.38 -26.76 -3.20
C ILE A 684 -2.57 -27.68 -2.92
N LYS A 685 -3.33 -27.40 -1.87
CA LYS A 685 -4.64 -28.00 -1.65
C LYS A 685 -5.52 -27.58 -2.81
N GLN A 686 -5.83 -28.50 -3.71
CA GLN A 686 -6.92 -28.33 -4.66
C GLN A 686 -8.21 -28.09 -3.85
N PRO A 687 -9.09 -27.17 -4.26
CA PRO A 687 -10.44 -27.09 -3.70
C PRO A 687 -11.14 -28.42 -4.03
N GLU A 688 -11.63 -29.08 -2.99
CA GLU A 688 -12.40 -30.31 -3.11
C GLU A 688 -13.59 -30.08 -4.03
N GLN A 689 -13.66 -30.86 -5.08
CA GLN A 689 -14.84 -30.99 -5.93
C GLN A 689 -16.02 -31.40 -5.06
N PHE A 690 -16.99 -30.50 -4.93
CA PHE A 690 -18.30 -30.88 -4.42
C PHE A 690 -18.93 -31.86 -5.42
N SER A 691 -18.88 -33.15 -5.09
CA SER A 691 -19.64 -34.19 -5.77
C SER A 691 -21.14 -33.96 -5.49
N ASN A 692 -21.90 -33.76 -6.55
CA ASN A 692 -23.34 -33.90 -6.56
C ASN A 692 -23.74 -35.22 -5.90
N THR A 693 -24.43 -35.15 -4.78
CA THR A 693 -25.37 -36.19 -4.35
C THR A 693 -26.70 -35.52 -3.95
N SER A 694 -27.65 -35.81 -4.76
CA SER A 694 -29.08 -35.56 -4.60
C SER A 694 -29.61 -36.00 -3.21
N CYS A 695 -30.26 -35.13 -2.50
CA CYS A 695 -31.65 -35.27 -2.04
C CYS A 695 -32.13 -33.92 -1.53
#